data_7db21a6c89262101c3c964aa2b38590f
#
_entry.id   7db21a6c89262101c3c964aa2b38590f
#
_cell.length_a   1.000
_cell.length_b   1.000
_cell.length_c   1.000
_cell.angle_alpha   90.00
_cell.angle_beta   90.00
_cell.angle_gamma   90.00
#
_symmetry.space_group_name_H-M   'P 1'
#
loop_
_entity.id
_entity.type
_entity.pdbx_description
1 polymer ?
#
loop_
_entity_poly.entity_id
_entity_poly.type
_entity_poly.pdbx_seq_one_letter_code
_entity_poly.pdbx_strand_id
1 'polypeptide(L)'
;MEQNLYKIPSSIPSSAKHLDLSFNPLMFLGSQSFTSFPELEVLDLSRCEIQKIEDDAYWGLHYLSTLILTGNPIKNLAPGAFSGLLSLQKLVAVEINLSSLENFPIGHLKTLKELNVAHNLVRSFKLPEYFSHLNNLEYLDLSNNKIQNIYHKDLHVLYNNSKLSLDLSLNPIDFIQPGAFDKMRLQGLTLRSNFDNTSVMKTCIQGLAGLEVNQLVLGEFKNERYVEEFDKSALQGLCTLTIEEFRLSYLDDFPKNINGLFNCLVNVSAVSLAHVYSRRLEGLPKDLKWQSLELVKCKVNQFPAFSIPSLKRYSFTANRGVNSFTDLTLKNLEFLDLSGNGMSFKGCCSVKDLETPNLKYLNLSFNDVISMSSNFMGLELLERLEFQHSTLKQTSQFSMFLSLSRLLYLDISYTHTHVAFHGIFSGLFSLQVLKMPGNSFKDNTLSNIFMEVTNLTLLDISECQLEHVSQGVFDKLLRLRVLNMSNNHFLLLDALSFKPLHTLQNLDCSSNRIASSNGQDLQHFPSNLTTLNLTQNPFDCSCEHQSFLQWIKDQRHLLVEAERLECAMPPDMQGKMLLSFRNATCQIPKVIIIVTVVSVLVVSVIACLVYKFYFHLMLLAGCKKYGQGENTYDAFVIYSSQDEDWVRNELVKNLEEGVPPFKLCLHYRDFIPGVAIAANIIQEGFHKSRKVIVVVSQHFIESRWCIFEYEIAQTWQFLSSRAGIIFIVLQKLEKSLLRQQVELYRLLSRNTYLEWEDHGLGRHIFWRRLRKALMDGKSWNPEGTADAENSQKEAATLT
;
A
#
# COMPACT_ATOMS: atom_id res chain seq x y z
N MET A 1 -16.59 -5.60 6.90
CA MET A 1 -15.94 -4.74 7.88
C MET A 1 -16.95 -3.78 8.47
N GLU A 2 -16.87 -3.49 9.76
CA GLU A 2 -17.54 -2.42 10.52
C GLU A 2 -19.03 -2.16 10.19
N GLN A 3 -19.90 -3.08 10.61
CA GLN A 3 -21.36 -2.98 10.39
C GLN A 3 -22.14 -2.89 11.71
N ASN A 4 -21.43 -2.66 12.83
CA ASN A 4 -21.97 -2.71 14.19
C ASN A 4 -22.72 -4.01 14.52
N LEU A 5 -22.14 -5.14 14.09
CA LEU A 5 -22.70 -6.45 14.36
C LEU A 5 -22.35 -6.88 15.79
N TYR A 6 -23.35 -7.11 16.59
CA TYR A 6 -23.22 -7.70 17.95
C TYR A 6 -23.31 -9.24 17.93
N LYS A 7 -23.70 -9.81 16.79
CA LYS A 7 -23.84 -11.26 16.57
C LYS A 7 -23.51 -11.59 15.12
N ILE A 8 -23.06 -12.80 14.86
CA ILE A 8 -22.78 -13.32 13.53
C ILE A 8 -24.10 -13.38 12.75
N PRO A 9 -24.21 -12.73 11.57
CA PRO A 9 -25.44 -12.72 10.79
C PRO A 9 -25.75 -14.10 10.20
N SER A 10 -27.02 -14.54 10.34
CA SER A 10 -27.51 -15.79 9.73
C SER A 10 -27.67 -15.70 8.20
N SER A 11 -27.56 -14.49 7.63
CA SER A 11 -27.66 -14.26 6.17
C SER A 11 -26.40 -14.58 5.39
N ILE A 12 -25.28 -14.88 6.07
CA ILE A 12 -24.02 -15.25 5.40
C ILE A 12 -24.17 -16.65 4.81
N PRO A 13 -23.77 -16.87 3.53
CA PRO A 13 -23.82 -18.18 2.91
C PRO A 13 -22.98 -19.22 3.67
N SER A 14 -23.51 -20.43 3.88
CA SER A 14 -22.78 -21.52 4.55
C SER A 14 -21.56 -22.02 3.77
N SER A 15 -21.50 -21.77 2.46
CA SER A 15 -20.38 -22.07 1.56
C SER A 15 -19.28 -21.01 1.56
N ALA A 16 -19.35 -20.02 2.47
CA ALA A 16 -18.32 -18.99 2.59
C ALA A 16 -16.98 -19.61 2.99
N LYS A 17 -15.94 -19.36 2.21
CA LYS A 17 -14.56 -19.77 2.48
C LYS A 17 -13.76 -18.73 3.25
N HIS A 18 -14.09 -17.48 3.05
CA HIS A 18 -13.43 -16.32 3.69
C HIS A 18 -14.49 -15.46 4.37
N LEU A 19 -14.33 -15.23 5.66
CA LEU A 19 -15.23 -14.42 6.45
C LEU A 19 -14.45 -13.35 7.22
N ASP A 20 -14.69 -12.10 6.87
CA ASP A 20 -14.15 -10.94 7.56
C ASP A 20 -15.26 -10.27 8.38
N LEU A 21 -15.16 -10.43 9.69
CA LEU A 21 -16.04 -9.80 10.68
C LEU A 21 -15.33 -8.68 11.45
N SER A 22 -14.17 -8.24 10.98
CA SER A 22 -13.36 -7.24 11.67
C SER A 22 -14.13 -5.94 11.96
N PHE A 23 -13.74 -5.27 13.03
CA PHE A 23 -14.32 -4.01 13.49
C PHE A 23 -15.83 -4.08 13.82
N ASN A 24 -16.34 -5.24 14.26
CA ASN A 24 -17.70 -5.37 14.75
C ASN A 24 -17.70 -5.70 16.25
N PRO A 25 -18.51 -5.06 17.09
CA PRO A 25 -18.49 -5.26 18.53
C PRO A 25 -19.17 -6.58 18.93
N LEU A 26 -18.57 -7.71 18.57
CA LEU A 26 -19.09 -9.04 18.91
C LEU A 26 -18.99 -9.35 20.40
N MET A 27 -17.99 -8.77 21.09
CA MET A 27 -17.72 -8.84 22.53
C MET A 27 -17.52 -10.23 23.11
N PHE A 28 -18.23 -11.24 22.62
CA PHE A 28 -18.26 -12.58 23.17
C PHE A 28 -18.43 -13.64 22.09
N LEU A 29 -17.64 -14.72 22.17
CA LEU A 29 -17.82 -15.90 21.34
C LEU A 29 -18.23 -17.09 22.23
N GLY A 30 -19.47 -17.50 22.08
CA GLY A 30 -20.03 -18.68 22.77
C GLY A 30 -19.64 -19.96 22.07
N SER A 31 -19.94 -21.09 22.75
CA SER A 31 -19.77 -22.42 22.14
C SER A 31 -20.48 -22.51 20.79
N GLN A 32 -19.83 -23.12 19.79
CA GLN A 32 -20.39 -23.42 18.47
C GLN A 32 -20.86 -22.19 17.66
N SER A 33 -20.23 -21.04 17.89
CA SER A 33 -20.63 -19.76 17.24
C SER A 33 -20.54 -19.78 15.72
N PHE A 34 -19.76 -20.69 15.11
CA PHE A 34 -19.50 -20.73 13.68
C PHE A 34 -19.93 -22.02 12.99
N THR A 35 -20.76 -22.85 13.61
CA THR A 35 -21.21 -24.13 13.05
C THR A 35 -21.93 -24.01 11.70
N SER A 36 -22.46 -22.84 11.39
CA SER A 36 -23.13 -22.55 10.11
C SER A 36 -22.16 -22.43 8.91
N PHE A 37 -20.84 -22.45 9.12
CA PHE A 37 -19.84 -22.19 8.09
C PHE A 37 -18.81 -23.33 7.96
N PRO A 38 -19.23 -24.55 7.61
CA PRO A 38 -18.34 -25.72 7.64
C PRO A 38 -17.19 -25.65 6.60
N GLU A 39 -17.32 -24.85 5.53
CA GLU A 39 -16.32 -24.73 4.46
C GLU A 39 -15.34 -23.56 4.69
N LEU A 40 -15.40 -22.90 5.84
CA LEU A 40 -14.60 -21.73 6.11
C LEU A 40 -13.11 -22.08 6.19
N GLU A 41 -12.30 -21.36 5.39
CA GLU A 41 -10.84 -21.51 5.32
C GLU A 41 -10.11 -20.36 6.04
N VAL A 42 -10.69 -19.15 6.02
CA VAL A 42 -10.11 -17.96 6.65
C VAL A 42 -11.17 -17.21 7.44
N LEU A 43 -10.88 -16.91 8.71
CA LEU A 43 -11.73 -16.12 9.59
C LEU A 43 -10.95 -14.96 10.19
N ASP A 44 -11.41 -13.74 9.90
CA ASP A 44 -10.89 -12.52 10.50
C ASP A 44 -11.88 -11.94 11.51
N LEU A 45 -11.45 -11.90 12.78
CA LEU A 45 -12.16 -11.32 13.92
C LEU A 45 -11.39 -10.15 14.52
N SER A 46 -10.58 -9.46 13.74
CA SER A 46 -9.76 -8.35 14.22
C SER A 46 -10.63 -7.22 14.78
N ARG A 47 -10.21 -6.69 15.93
CA ARG A 47 -10.86 -5.53 16.59
C ARG A 47 -12.37 -5.67 16.76
N CYS A 48 -12.80 -6.87 17.18
CA CYS A 48 -14.21 -7.19 17.44
C CYS A 48 -14.62 -6.98 18.92
N GLU A 49 -13.78 -6.32 19.70
CA GLU A 49 -14.01 -6.09 21.15
C GLU A 49 -14.22 -7.38 21.95
N ILE A 50 -13.74 -8.53 21.45
CA ILE A 50 -13.95 -9.84 22.07
C ILE A 50 -13.22 -9.88 23.40
N GLN A 51 -13.98 -10.06 24.49
CA GLN A 51 -13.46 -10.17 25.86
C GLN A 51 -13.44 -11.61 26.38
N LYS A 52 -14.28 -12.47 25.82
CA LYS A 52 -14.39 -13.88 26.23
C LYS A 52 -14.59 -14.79 25.02
N ILE A 53 -13.88 -15.92 25.02
CA ILE A 53 -14.06 -17.02 24.06
C ILE A 53 -14.31 -18.29 24.89
N GLU A 54 -15.43 -18.95 24.66
CA GLU A 54 -15.81 -20.18 25.37
C GLU A 54 -15.20 -21.44 24.74
N ASP A 55 -15.37 -22.57 25.45
CA ASP A 55 -15.01 -23.86 24.89
C ASP A 55 -15.81 -24.14 23.63
N ASP A 56 -15.19 -24.81 22.66
CA ASP A 56 -15.80 -25.18 21.39
C ASP A 56 -16.33 -24.01 20.56
N ALA A 57 -15.86 -22.77 20.79
CA ALA A 57 -16.35 -21.59 20.07
C ALA A 57 -16.22 -21.72 18.54
N TYR A 58 -15.20 -22.39 18.07
CA TYR A 58 -14.94 -22.64 16.65
C TYR A 58 -15.28 -24.06 16.20
N TRP A 59 -16.08 -24.78 16.97
CA TRP A 59 -16.47 -26.14 16.62
C TRP A 59 -17.19 -26.19 15.27
N GLY A 60 -16.79 -27.13 14.43
CA GLY A 60 -17.34 -27.29 13.07
C GLY A 60 -16.49 -26.67 11.97
N LEU A 61 -15.49 -25.83 12.30
CA LEU A 61 -14.59 -25.20 11.32
C LEU A 61 -13.41 -26.13 10.95
N HIS A 62 -13.70 -27.30 10.42
CA HIS A 62 -12.68 -28.33 10.17
C HIS A 62 -11.68 -27.96 9.08
N TYR A 63 -12.03 -27.06 8.16
CA TYR A 63 -11.16 -26.59 7.07
C TYR A 63 -10.46 -25.27 7.37
N LEU A 64 -10.72 -24.65 8.53
CA LEU A 64 -10.13 -23.37 8.86
C LEU A 64 -8.60 -23.49 8.92
N SER A 65 -7.93 -22.81 8.02
CA SER A 65 -6.47 -22.75 7.92
C SER A 65 -5.89 -21.50 8.61
N THR A 66 -6.65 -20.40 8.64
CA THR A 66 -6.19 -19.12 9.18
C THR A 66 -7.25 -18.50 10.09
N LEU A 67 -6.85 -18.18 11.32
CA LEU A 67 -7.65 -17.45 12.30
C LEU A 67 -6.93 -16.19 12.75
N ILE A 68 -7.59 -15.04 12.65
CA ILE A 68 -7.07 -13.73 13.05
C ILE A 68 -7.92 -13.15 14.16
N LEU A 69 -7.28 -12.85 15.32
CA LEU A 69 -7.91 -12.33 16.53
C LEU A 69 -7.35 -10.95 16.93
N THR A 70 -6.62 -10.29 16.07
CA THR A 70 -5.87 -9.06 16.37
C THR A 70 -6.72 -7.97 17.02
N GLY A 71 -6.20 -7.33 18.06
CA GLY A 71 -6.79 -6.14 18.68
C GLY A 71 -8.04 -6.42 19.50
N ASN A 72 -8.21 -7.65 20.03
CA ASN A 72 -9.31 -8.00 20.92
C ASN A 72 -8.86 -7.99 22.38
N PRO A 73 -9.56 -7.31 23.30
CA PRO A 73 -9.19 -7.25 24.72
C PRO A 73 -9.65 -8.52 25.45
N ILE A 74 -9.09 -9.67 25.08
CA ILE A 74 -9.49 -10.98 25.61
C ILE A 74 -9.09 -11.08 27.08
N LYS A 75 -10.08 -11.23 27.98
CA LYS A 75 -9.89 -11.43 29.42
C LYS A 75 -9.99 -12.89 29.82
N ASN A 76 -10.88 -13.62 29.16
CA ASN A 76 -11.17 -15.01 29.44
C ASN A 76 -11.10 -15.84 28.15
N LEU A 77 -10.12 -16.71 28.06
CA LEU A 77 -9.95 -17.69 27.01
C LEU A 77 -10.12 -19.08 27.61
N ALA A 78 -11.19 -19.78 27.26
CA ALA A 78 -11.48 -21.09 27.81
C ALA A 78 -10.43 -22.13 27.37
N PRO A 79 -10.16 -23.18 28.18
CA PRO A 79 -9.18 -24.22 27.84
C PRO A 79 -9.46 -24.96 26.51
N GLY A 80 -10.72 -25.09 26.12
CA GLY A 80 -11.18 -25.68 24.85
C GLY A 80 -11.57 -24.67 23.80
N ALA A 81 -11.18 -23.41 23.93
CA ALA A 81 -11.58 -22.34 23.01
C ALA A 81 -11.31 -22.64 21.54
N PHE A 82 -10.16 -23.26 21.23
CA PHE A 82 -9.76 -23.61 19.87
C PHE A 82 -10.06 -25.08 19.50
N SER A 83 -10.85 -25.78 20.28
CA SER A 83 -11.26 -27.16 19.96
C SER A 83 -11.95 -27.20 18.60
N GLY A 84 -11.70 -28.28 17.83
CA GLY A 84 -12.30 -28.44 16.49
C GLY A 84 -11.51 -27.83 15.33
N LEU A 85 -10.49 -26.99 15.58
CA LEU A 85 -9.64 -26.38 14.55
C LEU A 85 -8.56 -27.37 14.07
N LEU A 86 -8.97 -28.43 13.42
CA LEU A 86 -8.08 -29.55 13.06
C LEU A 86 -7.10 -29.22 11.93
N SER A 87 -7.43 -28.25 11.08
CA SER A 87 -6.65 -27.85 9.90
C SER A 87 -5.93 -26.51 10.08
N LEU A 88 -5.96 -25.93 11.28
CA LEU A 88 -5.41 -24.59 11.50
C LEU A 88 -3.89 -24.58 11.31
N GLN A 89 -3.44 -23.78 10.34
CA GLN A 89 -2.02 -23.59 10.05
C GLN A 89 -1.50 -22.25 10.56
N LYS A 90 -2.34 -21.22 10.60
CA LYS A 90 -1.96 -19.85 11.01
C LYS A 90 -2.92 -19.31 12.05
N LEU A 91 -2.36 -18.92 13.21
CA LEU A 91 -3.08 -18.24 14.30
C LEU A 91 -2.41 -16.90 14.57
N VAL A 92 -3.16 -15.81 14.34
CA VAL A 92 -2.72 -14.45 14.62
C VAL A 92 -3.50 -13.91 15.82
N ALA A 93 -2.80 -13.78 16.95
CA ALA A 93 -3.34 -13.35 18.25
C ALA A 93 -2.59 -12.11 18.76
N VAL A 94 -2.46 -11.10 17.89
CA VAL A 94 -1.75 -9.84 18.15
C VAL A 94 -2.66 -8.89 18.95
N GLU A 95 -2.09 -8.19 19.94
CA GLU A 95 -2.86 -7.22 20.78
C GLU A 95 -4.14 -7.82 21.41
N ILE A 96 -4.03 -9.05 21.97
CA ILE A 96 -5.17 -9.70 22.64
C ILE A 96 -5.09 -9.64 24.17
N ASN A 97 -4.17 -8.84 24.73
CA ASN A 97 -3.88 -8.75 26.18
C ASN A 97 -3.33 -10.06 26.79
N LEU A 98 -2.69 -10.91 26.00
CA LEU A 98 -2.10 -12.15 26.49
C LEU A 98 -0.92 -11.84 27.43
N SER A 99 -0.99 -12.32 28.68
CA SER A 99 0.05 -12.09 29.70
C SER A 99 0.98 -13.29 29.91
N SER A 100 0.58 -14.48 29.50
CA SER A 100 1.37 -15.72 29.60
C SER A 100 0.93 -16.73 28.53
N LEU A 101 1.86 -17.52 28.05
CA LEU A 101 1.57 -18.66 27.14
C LEU A 101 1.13 -19.93 27.90
N GLU A 102 1.32 -20.00 29.21
CA GLU A 102 1.04 -21.22 30.00
C GLU A 102 -0.40 -21.70 29.87
N ASN A 103 -1.35 -20.75 29.78
CA ASN A 103 -2.77 -21.06 29.69
C ASN A 103 -3.34 -20.80 28.28
N PHE A 104 -2.49 -20.62 27.28
CA PHE A 104 -2.94 -20.40 25.91
C PHE A 104 -3.27 -21.75 25.24
N PRO A 105 -4.54 -22.05 24.90
CA PRO A 105 -4.99 -23.41 24.70
C PRO A 105 -4.76 -23.95 23.27
N ILE A 106 -3.50 -23.94 22.80
CA ILE A 106 -3.14 -24.36 21.43
C ILE A 106 -2.51 -25.77 21.35
N GLY A 107 -2.39 -26.48 22.46
CA GLY A 107 -1.65 -27.74 22.51
C GLY A 107 -2.18 -28.87 21.62
N HIS A 108 -3.43 -28.78 21.16
CA HIS A 108 -4.05 -29.74 20.26
C HIS A 108 -3.94 -29.35 18.77
N LEU A 109 -3.46 -28.14 18.44
CA LEU A 109 -3.34 -27.62 17.08
C LEU A 109 -2.10 -28.18 16.36
N LYS A 110 -2.08 -29.47 16.11
CA LYS A 110 -0.91 -30.19 15.56
C LYS A 110 -0.53 -29.76 14.13
N THR A 111 -1.44 -29.13 13.40
CA THR A 111 -1.22 -28.62 12.03
C THR A 111 -0.67 -27.19 12.00
N LEU A 112 -0.53 -26.54 13.17
CA LEU A 112 -0.13 -25.16 13.28
C LEU A 112 1.31 -24.98 12.78
N LYS A 113 1.48 -24.04 11.82
CA LYS A 113 2.76 -23.66 11.23
C LYS A 113 3.22 -22.28 11.69
N GLU A 114 2.26 -21.38 11.86
CA GLU A 114 2.53 -19.99 12.22
C GLU A 114 1.69 -19.60 13.43
N LEU A 115 2.37 -19.18 14.49
CA LEU A 115 1.78 -18.57 15.67
C LEU A 115 2.32 -17.17 15.86
N ASN A 116 1.46 -16.17 15.71
CA ASN A 116 1.81 -14.79 15.98
C ASN A 116 1.06 -14.29 17.22
N VAL A 117 1.82 -14.03 18.28
CA VAL A 117 1.36 -13.45 19.55
C VAL A 117 2.11 -12.16 19.87
N ALA A 118 2.53 -11.44 18.84
CA ALA A 118 3.20 -10.15 18.97
C ALA A 118 2.32 -9.09 19.64
N HIS A 119 2.93 -8.01 20.10
CA HIS A 119 2.24 -6.87 20.72
C HIS A 119 1.31 -7.27 21.88
N ASN A 120 1.77 -8.19 22.74
CA ASN A 120 1.03 -8.63 23.93
C ASN A 120 1.74 -8.22 25.23
N LEU A 121 1.34 -8.80 26.32
CA LEU A 121 1.84 -8.49 27.66
C LEU A 121 2.64 -9.64 28.29
N VAL A 122 3.13 -10.58 27.48
CA VAL A 122 3.88 -11.75 27.94
C VAL A 122 5.20 -11.31 28.61
N ARG A 123 5.37 -11.68 29.87
CA ARG A 123 6.54 -11.27 30.68
C ARG A 123 7.59 -12.35 30.82
N SER A 124 7.21 -13.60 30.69
CA SER A 124 8.10 -14.77 30.81
C SER A 124 8.09 -15.57 29.51
N PHE A 125 9.27 -15.97 29.08
CA PHE A 125 9.44 -16.84 27.91
C PHE A 125 9.15 -18.32 28.22
N LYS A 126 8.54 -18.61 29.34
CA LYS A 126 8.22 -19.99 29.72
C LYS A 126 7.19 -20.60 28.76
N LEU A 127 7.66 -21.49 27.89
CA LEU A 127 6.82 -22.24 26.95
C LEU A 127 6.29 -23.51 27.62
N PRO A 128 4.98 -23.77 27.57
CA PRO A 128 4.38 -24.99 28.08
C PRO A 128 4.88 -26.26 27.36
N GLU A 129 4.81 -27.41 28.03
CA GLU A 129 5.24 -28.71 27.48
C GLU A 129 4.58 -29.09 26.15
N TYR A 130 3.36 -28.64 25.90
CA TYR A 130 2.66 -28.97 24.65
C TYR A 130 3.33 -28.36 23.42
N PHE A 131 4.19 -27.34 23.53
CA PHE A 131 4.99 -26.85 22.40
C PHE A 131 5.88 -27.95 21.80
N SER A 132 6.32 -28.92 22.61
CA SER A 132 7.08 -30.08 22.13
C SER A 132 6.30 -30.97 21.16
N HIS A 133 4.97 -30.87 21.13
CA HIS A 133 4.09 -31.60 20.22
C HIS A 133 3.68 -30.81 18.96
N LEU A 134 4.01 -29.52 18.88
CA LEU A 134 3.73 -28.65 17.72
C LEU A 134 4.83 -28.82 16.64
N ASN A 135 5.01 -30.05 16.15
CA ASN A 135 6.10 -30.42 15.25
C ASN A 135 6.07 -29.70 13.89
N ASN A 136 4.93 -29.12 13.52
CA ASN A 136 4.77 -28.38 12.26
C ASN A 136 4.95 -26.88 12.43
N LEU A 137 5.26 -26.38 13.63
CA LEU A 137 5.42 -24.94 13.90
C LEU A 137 6.72 -24.45 13.23
N GLU A 138 6.59 -23.59 12.22
CA GLU A 138 7.67 -23.03 11.43
C GLU A 138 7.98 -21.58 11.83
N TYR A 139 7.00 -20.86 12.38
CA TYR A 139 7.16 -19.47 12.79
C TYR A 139 6.44 -19.19 14.12
N LEU A 140 7.18 -18.65 15.09
CA LEU A 140 6.69 -18.18 16.38
C LEU A 140 7.10 -16.72 16.58
N ASP A 141 6.11 -15.84 16.52
CA ASP A 141 6.30 -14.40 16.74
C ASP A 141 5.87 -14.00 18.16
N LEU A 142 6.84 -13.62 18.97
CA LEU A 142 6.70 -13.07 20.31
C LEU A 142 7.16 -11.62 20.38
N SER A 143 7.30 -10.96 19.25
CA SER A 143 7.81 -9.59 19.19
C SER A 143 6.91 -8.61 19.95
N ASN A 144 7.51 -7.52 20.40
CA ASN A 144 6.83 -6.45 21.15
C ASN A 144 5.97 -6.97 22.32
N ASN A 145 6.59 -7.81 23.16
CA ASN A 145 6.05 -8.27 24.42
C ASN A 145 6.83 -7.64 25.62
N LYS A 146 6.80 -8.24 26.78
CA LYS A 146 7.44 -7.74 28.01
C LYS A 146 8.46 -8.76 28.58
N ILE A 147 9.03 -9.60 27.72
CA ILE A 147 9.98 -10.65 28.09
C ILE A 147 11.30 -9.97 28.47
N GLN A 148 11.79 -10.25 29.69
CA GLN A 148 13.05 -9.71 30.20
C GLN A 148 14.14 -10.78 30.29
N ASN A 149 13.80 -11.99 30.68
CA ASN A 149 14.75 -13.07 30.93
C ASN A 149 14.42 -14.32 30.14
N ILE A 150 15.45 -15.02 29.66
CA ILE A 150 15.35 -16.32 28.97
C ILE A 150 16.24 -17.31 29.67
N TYR A 151 15.66 -18.43 30.10
CA TYR A 151 16.38 -19.49 30.81
C TYR A 151 16.39 -20.79 29.99
N HIS A 152 17.38 -21.64 30.21
CA HIS A 152 17.52 -22.96 29.57
C HIS A 152 16.22 -23.81 29.68
N LYS A 153 15.63 -23.82 30.87
CA LYS A 153 14.37 -24.57 31.12
C LYS A 153 13.17 -24.07 30.31
N ASP A 154 13.24 -22.87 29.78
CA ASP A 154 12.12 -22.25 29.02
C ASP A 154 12.13 -22.70 27.56
N LEU A 155 13.29 -23.14 27.06
CA LEU A 155 13.53 -23.46 25.64
C LEU A 155 13.51 -24.96 25.31
N HIS A 156 13.59 -25.84 26.32
CA HIS A 156 13.78 -27.28 26.09
C HIS A 156 12.69 -27.93 25.24
N VAL A 157 11.48 -27.39 25.28
CA VAL A 157 10.33 -27.89 24.47
C VAL A 157 10.50 -27.62 22.96
N LEU A 158 11.42 -26.75 22.58
CA LEU A 158 11.68 -26.39 21.17
C LEU A 158 12.87 -27.16 20.56
N TYR A 159 13.64 -27.90 21.32
CA TYR A 159 14.89 -28.54 20.84
C TYR A 159 14.73 -29.46 19.64
N ASN A 160 13.57 -30.10 19.51
CA ASN A 160 13.30 -31.01 18.40
C ASN A 160 12.77 -30.31 17.14
N ASN A 161 12.55 -29.00 17.17
CA ASN A 161 11.98 -28.25 16.06
C ASN A 161 13.03 -27.40 15.33
N SER A 162 13.81 -28.03 14.46
CA SER A 162 14.86 -27.37 13.66
C SER A 162 14.34 -26.47 12.53
N LYS A 163 13.04 -26.50 12.25
CA LYS A 163 12.41 -25.65 11.21
C LYS A 163 11.88 -24.33 11.76
N LEU A 164 11.92 -24.16 13.06
CA LEU A 164 11.33 -23.01 13.73
C LEU A 164 12.13 -21.74 13.47
N SER A 165 11.44 -20.69 13.07
CA SER A 165 11.89 -19.29 13.13
C SER A 165 11.23 -18.61 14.32
N LEU A 166 12.03 -18.06 15.22
CA LEU A 166 11.60 -17.41 16.45
C LEU A 166 11.86 -15.91 16.38
N ASP A 167 10.84 -15.09 16.53
CA ASP A 167 10.95 -13.64 16.59
C ASP A 167 10.71 -13.14 18.03
N LEU A 168 11.75 -12.57 18.63
CA LEU A 168 11.77 -11.98 19.97
C LEU A 168 11.98 -10.46 19.94
N SER A 169 11.86 -9.83 18.78
CA SER A 169 12.12 -8.41 18.59
C SER A 169 11.31 -7.54 19.55
N LEU A 170 11.84 -6.36 19.87
CA LEU A 170 11.15 -5.34 20.67
C LEU A 170 10.68 -5.83 22.06
N ASN A 171 11.35 -6.85 22.62
CA ASN A 171 11.20 -7.22 24.02
C ASN A 171 12.30 -6.55 24.85
N PRO A 172 12.04 -6.14 26.09
CA PRO A 172 13.06 -5.57 26.99
C PRO A 172 13.93 -6.68 27.58
N ILE A 173 14.64 -7.45 26.72
CA ILE A 173 15.45 -8.58 27.14
C ILE A 173 16.74 -8.08 27.78
N ASP A 174 16.88 -8.31 29.09
CA ASP A 174 18.06 -7.92 29.90
C ASP A 174 19.02 -9.07 30.12
N PHE A 175 18.53 -10.30 30.12
CA PHE A 175 19.31 -11.47 30.44
C PHE A 175 18.90 -12.72 29.64
N ILE A 176 19.91 -13.36 29.07
CA ILE A 176 19.79 -14.73 28.51
C ILE A 176 20.78 -15.59 29.26
N GLN A 177 20.28 -16.64 29.91
CA GLN A 177 21.13 -17.55 30.69
C GLN A 177 22.23 -18.17 29.80
N PRO A 178 23.51 -18.15 30.18
CA PRO A 178 24.56 -18.83 29.44
C PRO A 178 24.21 -20.30 29.13
N GLY A 179 24.31 -20.70 27.87
CA GLY A 179 23.91 -22.02 27.41
C GLY A 179 22.41 -22.29 27.32
N ALA A 180 21.56 -21.24 27.39
CA ALA A 180 20.11 -21.41 27.22
C ALA A 180 19.76 -21.99 25.86
N PHE A 181 20.51 -21.65 24.83
CA PHE A 181 20.36 -22.12 23.48
C PHE A 181 21.31 -23.27 23.07
N ASP A 182 22.06 -23.84 24.03
CA ASP A 182 23.03 -24.89 23.74
C ASP A 182 22.38 -26.06 23.01
N LYS A 183 22.99 -26.49 21.88
CA LYS A 183 22.50 -27.58 21.00
C LYS A 183 21.13 -27.34 20.33
N MET A 184 20.59 -26.14 20.47
CA MET A 184 19.35 -25.78 19.79
C MET A 184 19.61 -25.51 18.31
N ARG A 185 18.70 -25.99 17.47
CA ARG A 185 18.71 -25.77 16.02
C ARG A 185 17.48 -24.99 15.62
N LEU A 186 17.68 -23.83 14.98
CA LEU A 186 16.59 -22.97 14.49
C LEU A 186 16.77 -22.65 13.01
N GLN A 187 15.66 -22.49 12.30
CA GLN A 187 15.67 -21.90 10.96
C GLN A 187 16.00 -20.41 11.04
N GLY A 188 15.44 -19.69 12.03
CA GLY A 188 15.72 -18.28 12.23
C GLY A 188 15.59 -17.87 13.68
N LEU A 189 16.41 -16.90 14.10
CA LEU A 189 16.25 -16.18 15.35
C LEU A 189 16.35 -14.69 15.08
N THR A 190 15.29 -13.95 15.40
CA THR A 190 15.27 -12.50 15.32
C THR A 190 15.24 -11.92 16.73
N LEU A 191 16.29 -11.17 17.06
CA LEU A 191 16.50 -10.53 18.35
C LEU A 191 16.84 -9.05 18.11
N ARG A 192 15.82 -8.26 17.78
CA ARG A 192 15.90 -6.81 17.64
C ARG A 192 15.37 -6.18 18.92
N SER A 193 16.26 -5.97 19.88
CA SER A 193 15.93 -5.47 21.21
C SER A 193 16.71 -4.20 21.51
N ASN A 194 16.07 -3.26 22.21
CA ASN A 194 16.74 -2.08 22.74
C ASN A 194 17.59 -2.48 23.94
N PHE A 195 18.82 -2.90 23.72
CA PHE A 195 19.75 -3.14 24.80
C PHE A 195 20.15 -1.82 25.49
N ASP A 196 19.91 -1.70 26.78
CA ASP A 196 20.15 -0.46 27.52
C ASP A 196 21.64 -0.11 27.63
N ASN A 197 22.51 -1.13 27.58
CA ASN A 197 23.96 -0.94 27.59
C ASN A 197 24.70 -2.12 26.95
N THR A 198 25.97 -1.92 26.66
CA THR A 198 26.87 -2.93 26.07
C THR A 198 27.09 -4.16 26.92
N SER A 199 27.00 -4.04 28.25
CA SER A 199 27.13 -5.17 29.17
C SER A 199 25.94 -6.12 29.06
N VAL A 200 24.72 -5.60 29.02
CA VAL A 200 23.49 -6.37 28.81
C VAL A 200 23.55 -7.08 27.46
N MET A 201 23.91 -6.36 26.40
CA MET A 201 24.08 -6.92 25.07
C MET A 201 25.08 -8.07 25.06
N LYS A 202 26.25 -7.89 25.69
CA LYS A 202 27.29 -8.93 25.84
C LYS A 202 26.75 -10.18 26.49
N THR A 203 26.06 -10.01 27.63
CA THR A 203 25.47 -11.13 28.39
C THR A 203 24.41 -11.86 27.55
N CYS A 204 23.53 -11.14 26.86
CA CYS A 204 22.52 -11.73 25.99
C CYS A 204 23.14 -12.51 24.83
N ILE A 205 24.14 -11.95 24.14
CA ILE A 205 24.81 -12.65 23.02
C ILE A 205 25.59 -13.87 23.52
N GLN A 206 26.24 -13.79 24.69
CA GLN A 206 26.87 -14.95 25.34
C GLN A 206 25.85 -16.04 25.73
N GLY A 207 24.64 -15.64 26.09
CA GLY A 207 23.54 -16.55 26.36
C GLY A 207 23.11 -17.39 25.16
N LEU A 208 23.38 -16.95 23.93
CA LEU A 208 23.12 -17.72 22.71
C LEU A 208 24.16 -18.82 22.44
N ALA A 209 25.18 -18.97 23.25
CA ALA A 209 26.28 -19.92 23.03
C ALA A 209 25.74 -21.34 22.72
N GLY A 210 26.34 -21.99 21.70
CA GLY A 210 25.96 -23.33 21.27
C GLY A 210 24.77 -23.39 20.30
N LEU A 211 24.13 -22.25 19.97
CA LEU A 211 23.03 -22.20 18.99
C LEU A 211 23.53 -22.51 17.58
N GLU A 212 22.83 -23.41 16.89
CA GLU A 212 22.91 -23.57 15.43
C GLU A 212 21.69 -22.91 14.78
N VAL A 213 21.90 -21.91 13.93
CA VAL A 213 20.81 -21.15 13.32
C VAL A 213 21.11 -20.81 11.86
N ASN A 214 20.15 -21.00 10.97
CA ASN A 214 20.35 -20.62 9.58
C ASN A 214 20.37 -19.10 9.46
N GLN A 215 19.41 -18.37 10.02
CA GLN A 215 19.37 -16.93 9.97
C GLN A 215 19.34 -16.31 11.37
N LEU A 216 20.36 -15.52 11.71
CA LEU A 216 20.40 -14.71 12.93
C LEU A 216 20.23 -13.23 12.59
N VAL A 217 19.20 -12.60 13.14
CA VAL A 217 18.93 -11.16 12.98
C VAL A 217 19.07 -10.46 14.32
N LEU A 218 20.02 -9.54 14.41
CA LEU A 218 20.24 -8.67 15.57
C LEU A 218 19.98 -7.20 15.18
N GLY A 219 19.64 -6.36 16.15
CA GLY A 219 19.49 -4.93 15.86
C GLY A 219 18.74 -4.14 16.93
N GLU A 220 18.51 -2.85 16.59
CA GLU A 220 17.84 -1.85 17.45
C GLU A 220 18.55 -1.60 18.78
N PHE A 221 19.85 -1.47 18.72
CA PHE A 221 20.67 -1.11 19.86
C PHE A 221 20.47 0.37 20.17
N LYS A 222 19.90 0.70 21.34
CA LYS A 222 19.84 2.08 21.83
C LYS A 222 21.24 2.56 22.18
N ASN A 223 21.62 3.69 21.61
CA ASN A 223 22.77 4.43 22.09
C ASN A 223 22.30 5.59 22.96
N GLU A 224 22.49 5.49 24.28
CA GLU A 224 22.43 6.65 25.13
C GLU A 224 23.64 7.54 24.79
N ARG A 225 23.43 8.84 24.59
CA ARG A 225 24.38 9.85 24.10
C ARG A 225 25.70 9.96 24.84
N TYR A 226 26.01 9.08 25.78
CA TYR A 226 27.15 9.11 26.72
C TYR A 226 27.79 7.74 26.99
N VAL A 227 27.63 6.73 26.13
CA VAL A 227 28.27 5.46 26.36
C VAL A 227 29.68 5.49 25.79
N GLU A 228 30.69 5.20 26.69
CA GLU A 228 32.04 4.80 26.37
C GLU A 228 32.10 3.92 25.09
N GLU A 229 33.24 3.96 24.38
CA GLU A 229 33.46 3.17 23.18
C GLU A 229 32.81 1.79 23.25
N PHE A 230 31.99 1.46 22.28
CA PHE A 230 31.35 0.15 22.14
C PHE A 230 32.39 -0.96 22.39
N ASP A 231 32.20 -1.73 23.46
CA ASP A 231 33.15 -2.79 23.82
C ASP A 231 33.13 -3.89 22.76
N LYS A 232 34.23 -4.05 22.05
CA LYS A 232 34.43 -5.10 21.02
C LYS A 232 34.10 -6.50 21.55
N SER A 233 34.24 -6.72 22.87
CA SER A 233 33.91 -7.99 23.49
C SER A 233 32.42 -8.31 23.55
N ALA A 234 31.55 -7.33 23.34
CA ALA A 234 30.10 -7.52 23.38
C ALA A 234 29.62 -8.51 22.33
N LEU A 235 30.23 -8.53 21.15
CA LEU A 235 29.87 -9.44 20.05
C LEU A 235 30.73 -10.73 19.99
N GLN A 236 31.72 -10.90 20.87
CA GLN A 236 32.57 -12.12 20.90
C GLN A 236 31.78 -13.41 21.13
N GLY A 237 30.62 -13.34 21.79
CA GLY A 237 29.73 -14.49 21.95
C GLY A 237 29.27 -15.10 20.63
N LEU A 238 29.26 -14.33 19.52
CA LEU A 238 28.91 -14.86 18.19
C LEU A 238 29.91 -15.93 17.71
N CYS A 239 31.13 -15.96 18.22
CA CYS A 239 32.14 -16.99 17.90
C CYS A 239 31.76 -18.41 18.36
N THR A 240 30.79 -18.53 19.24
CA THR A 240 30.33 -19.81 19.81
C THR A 240 29.10 -20.35 19.07
N LEU A 241 28.58 -19.61 18.06
CA LEU A 241 27.39 -19.93 17.28
C LEU A 241 27.75 -20.56 15.96
N THR A 242 26.88 -21.40 15.44
CA THR A 242 26.89 -21.82 14.05
C THR A 242 25.81 -21.08 13.32
N ILE A 243 26.21 -20.14 12.46
CA ILE A 243 25.28 -19.24 11.73
C ILE A 243 25.53 -19.41 10.23
N GLU A 244 24.46 -19.52 9.44
CA GLU A 244 24.53 -19.53 7.97
C GLU A 244 24.37 -18.13 7.40
N GLU A 245 23.37 -17.38 7.86
CA GLU A 245 23.12 -15.99 7.49
C GLU A 245 23.09 -15.09 8.71
N PHE A 246 23.84 -14.00 8.68
CA PHE A 246 23.89 -13.00 9.76
C PHE A 246 23.38 -11.65 9.27
N ARG A 247 22.41 -11.08 9.98
CA ARG A 247 21.88 -9.72 9.74
C ARG A 247 22.00 -8.87 10.99
N LEU A 248 22.56 -7.66 10.80
CA LEU A 248 22.68 -6.66 11.86
C LEU A 248 22.07 -5.35 11.40
N SER A 249 21.19 -4.76 12.20
CA SER A 249 20.53 -3.50 11.84
C SER A 249 20.47 -2.51 13.00
N TYR A 250 20.42 -1.20 12.66
CA TYR A 250 20.24 -0.10 13.61
C TYR A 250 21.28 -0.09 14.75
N LEU A 251 22.55 -0.04 14.39
CA LEU A 251 23.65 0.15 15.33
C LEU A 251 24.25 1.54 15.12
N ASP A 252 23.96 2.46 16.03
CA ASP A 252 24.55 3.80 16.04
C ASP A 252 25.94 3.74 16.70
N ASP A 253 26.91 4.48 16.15
CA ASP A 253 28.31 4.57 16.60
C ASP A 253 29.05 3.23 16.73
N PHE A 254 29.18 2.55 15.61
CA PHE A 254 30.06 1.40 15.53
C PHE A 254 31.51 1.81 15.85
N PRO A 255 32.21 1.01 16.64
CA PRO A 255 33.60 1.32 16.99
C PRO A 255 34.46 1.47 15.74
N LYS A 256 35.44 2.35 15.81
CA LYS A 256 36.39 2.63 14.70
C LYS A 256 37.02 1.39 14.07
N ASN A 257 36.84 0.20 14.70
CA ASN A 257 37.43 -1.04 14.25
C ASN A 257 36.46 -2.23 14.43
N ILE A 258 35.68 -2.52 13.38
CA ILE A 258 34.73 -3.64 13.28
C ILE A 258 35.45 -5.03 13.24
N ASN A 259 36.75 -5.07 13.04
CA ASN A 259 37.48 -6.30 12.72
C ASN A 259 37.25 -7.45 13.71
N GLY A 260 37.00 -7.15 14.99
CA GLY A 260 36.67 -8.17 15.98
C GLY A 260 35.38 -8.94 15.75
N LEU A 261 34.35 -8.29 15.23
CA LEU A 261 33.07 -8.94 14.89
C LEU A 261 33.23 -9.96 13.76
N PHE A 262 33.93 -9.57 12.71
CA PHE A 262 34.03 -10.39 11.52
C PHE A 262 34.89 -11.64 11.73
N ASN A 263 35.75 -11.66 12.74
CA ASN A 263 36.50 -12.87 13.13
C ASN A 263 35.56 -14.01 13.57
N CYS A 264 34.42 -13.69 14.19
CA CYS A 264 33.43 -14.68 14.56
C CYS A 264 32.53 -15.13 13.39
N LEU A 265 32.49 -14.35 12.30
CA LEU A 265 31.63 -14.58 11.16
C LEU A 265 32.36 -15.17 9.94
N VAL A 266 33.55 -15.71 10.10
CA VAL A 266 34.40 -16.23 9.01
C VAL A 266 33.67 -17.31 8.18
N ASN A 267 32.92 -18.18 8.84
CA ASN A 267 32.25 -19.33 8.21
C ASN A 267 30.79 -19.04 7.78
N VAL A 268 30.28 -17.86 8.00
CA VAL A 268 28.94 -17.45 7.59
C VAL A 268 28.87 -17.36 6.08
N SER A 269 27.75 -17.74 5.48
CA SER A 269 27.55 -17.67 4.02
C SER A 269 27.07 -16.27 3.57
N ALA A 270 26.23 -15.62 4.36
CA ALA A 270 25.64 -14.32 4.04
C ALA A 270 25.70 -13.36 5.23
N VAL A 271 26.14 -12.13 4.97
CA VAL A 271 26.18 -11.04 5.96
C VAL A 271 25.43 -9.84 5.43
N SER A 272 24.48 -9.33 6.20
CA SER A 272 23.73 -8.09 5.90
C SER A 272 23.88 -7.10 7.06
N LEU A 273 24.32 -5.88 6.75
CA LEU A 273 24.42 -4.76 7.66
C LEU A 273 23.50 -3.64 7.18
N ALA A 274 22.51 -3.25 7.98
CA ALA A 274 21.56 -2.21 7.63
C ALA A 274 21.52 -1.11 8.71
N HIS A 275 21.58 0.17 8.31
CA HIS A 275 21.61 1.30 9.25
C HIS A 275 22.74 1.22 10.28
N VAL A 276 23.90 0.73 9.85
CA VAL A 276 25.10 0.62 10.71
C VAL A 276 26.04 1.78 10.40
N TYR A 277 26.41 2.54 11.41
CA TYR A 277 27.30 3.69 11.26
C TYR A 277 28.76 3.28 11.47
N SER A 278 29.51 3.20 10.39
CA SER A 278 30.95 2.94 10.45
C SER A 278 31.69 3.85 9.46
N ARG A 279 32.71 4.57 9.94
CA ARG A 279 33.46 5.46 9.06
C ARG A 279 34.26 4.72 8.00
N ARG A 280 34.76 3.53 8.32
CA ARG A 280 35.58 2.69 7.42
C ARG A 280 35.35 1.21 7.72
N LEU A 281 35.15 0.43 6.68
CA LEU A 281 35.16 -1.02 6.70
C LEU A 281 36.53 -1.52 6.21
N GLU A 282 37.55 -1.49 7.07
CA GLU A 282 38.92 -1.90 6.73
C GLU A 282 39.34 -3.08 7.59
N GLY A 283 40.30 -3.89 7.12
CA GLY A 283 40.93 -4.95 7.89
C GLY A 283 40.05 -6.18 8.12
N LEU A 284 39.21 -6.52 7.14
CA LEU A 284 38.45 -7.77 7.17
C LEU A 284 39.40 -8.99 7.23
N PRO A 285 39.06 -10.07 7.93
CA PRO A 285 39.80 -11.32 7.89
C PRO A 285 40.01 -11.83 6.45
N LYS A 286 41.18 -12.41 6.17
CA LYS A 286 41.50 -12.91 4.84
C LYS A 286 40.75 -14.21 4.46
N ASP A 287 40.33 -14.96 5.45
CA ASP A 287 39.75 -16.32 5.27
C ASP A 287 38.23 -16.35 5.30
N LEU A 288 37.57 -15.20 5.03
CA LEU A 288 36.11 -15.12 4.99
C LEU A 288 35.53 -16.01 3.90
N LYS A 289 34.51 -16.80 4.27
CA LYS A 289 33.77 -17.70 3.38
C LYS A 289 32.46 -17.12 2.87
N TRP A 290 32.27 -15.81 3.05
CA TRP A 290 31.04 -15.14 2.66
C TRP A 290 30.75 -15.28 1.17
N GLN A 291 29.56 -15.69 0.84
CA GLN A 291 29.06 -15.73 -0.52
C GLN A 291 28.21 -14.49 -0.84
N SER A 292 27.58 -13.90 0.20
CA SER A 292 26.76 -12.70 0.07
C SER A 292 27.13 -11.66 1.13
N LEU A 293 27.34 -10.42 0.71
CA LEU A 293 27.51 -9.25 1.58
C LEU A 293 26.55 -8.14 1.16
N GLU A 294 25.79 -7.65 2.13
CA GLU A 294 24.84 -6.56 1.93
C GLU A 294 25.10 -5.43 2.94
N LEU A 295 25.25 -4.20 2.44
CA LEU A 295 25.48 -2.98 3.21
C LEU A 295 24.41 -1.95 2.81
N VAL A 296 23.37 -1.77 3.63
CA VAL A 296 22.23 -0.93 3.31
C VAL A 296 22.11 0.25 4.25
N LYS A 297 22.04 1.46 3.72
CA LYS A 297 21.91 2.69 4.50
C LYS A 297 22.93 2.82 5.63
N CYS A 298 24.12 2.31 5.42
CA CYS A 298 25.25 2.46 6.33
C CYS A 298 25.93 3.81 6.09
N LYS A 299 26.29 4.52 7.17
CA LYS A 299 27.08 5.76 7.03
C LYS A 299 28.57 5.38 6.90
N VAL A 300 29.02 5.23 5.66
CA VAL A 300 30.42 4.94 5.33
C VAL A 300 30.98 6.13 4.55
N ASN A 301 32.17 6.61 4.91
CA ASN A 301 32.78 7.79 4.28
C ASN A 301 33.59 7.46 3.02
N GLN A 302 33.91 6.20 2.82
CA GLN A 302 34.67 5.70 1.67
C GLN A 302 34.07 4.39 1.20
N PHE A 303 34.13 4.15 -0.11
CA PHE A 303 33.74 2.85 -0.66
C PHE A 303 34.67 1.77 -0.10
N PRO A 304 34.08 0.68 0.48
CA PRO A 304 34.91 -0.35 1.13
C PRO A 304 35.73 -1.14 0.09
N ALA A 305 37.02 -1.03 0.14
CA ALA A 305 37.95 -1.87 -0.64
C ALA A 305 38.33 -3.11 0.17
N PHE A 306 37.85 -4.28 -0.26
CA PHE A 306 38.20 -5.56 0.36
C PHE A 306 38.32 -6.66 -0.71
N SER A 307 39.04 -7.73 -0.39
CA SER A 307 39.13 -8.92 -1.23
C SER A 307 38.60 -10.12 -0.48
N ILE A 308 37.41 -10.60 -0.88
CA ILE A 308 36.76 -11.81 -0.36
C ILE A 308 36.60 -12.77 -1.53
N PRO A 309 37.48 -13.76 -1.69
CA PRO A 309 37.47 -14.63 -2.89
C PRO A 309 36.21 -15.48 -3.06
N SER A 310 35.51 -15.77 -1.97
CA SER A 310 34.26 -16.56 -1.98
C SER A 310 33.01 -15.76 -2.35
N LEU A 311 33.11 -14.41 -2.43
CA LEU A 311 31.95 -13.54 -2.58
C LEU A 311 31.37 -13.64 -3.99
N LYS A 312 30.07 -13.99 -4.03
CA LYS A 312 29.26 -14.06 -5.26
C LYS A 312 28.28 -12.91 -5.39
N ARG A 313 27.79 -12.39 -4.26
CA ARG A 313 26.81 -11.30 -4.21
C ARG A 313 27.32 -10.18 -3.33
N TYR A 314 27.37 -8.98 -3.86
CA TYR A 314 27.69 -7.78 -3.11
C TYR A 314 26.64 -6.69 -3.37
N SER A 315 26.03 -6.20 -2.31
CA SER A 315 25.08 -5.10 -2.34
C SER A 315 25.57 -3.98 -1.41
N PHE A 316 25.78 -2.81 -1.97
CA PHE A 316 26.16 -1.60 -1.25
C PHE A 316 25.16 -0.51 -1.65
N THR A 317 24.03 -0.41 -0.91
CA THR A 317 22.88 0.36 -1.39
C THR A 317 22.45 1.44 -0.40
N ALA A 318 21.99 2.56 -0.95
CA ALA A 318 21.44 3.69 -0.20
C ALA A 318 22.41 4.26 0.87
N ASN A 319 23.72 4.13 0.67
CA ASN A 319 24.77 4.60 1.58
C ASN A 319 25.14 6.05 1.21
N ARG A 320 24.82 7.00 2.07
CA ARG A 320 25.12 8.43 1.86
C ARG A 320 26.50 8.76 2.44
N GLY A 321 27.30 9.56 1.67
CA GLY A 321 28.60 10.06 2.12
C GLY A 321 29.81 9.52 1.35
N VAL A 322 29.59 8.55 0.46
CA VAL A 322 30.60 8.05 -0.48
C VAL A 322 30.46 8.78 -1.80
N ASN A 323 31.41 9.64 -2.14
CA ASN A 323 31.33 10.48 -3.34
C ASN A 323 31.94 9.83 -4.59
N SER A 324 32.81 8.84 -4.43
CA SER A 324 33.51 8.19 -5.55
C SER A 324 33.64 6.69 -5.33
N PHE A 325 33.51 5.97 -6.42
CA PHE A 325 33.80 4.54 -6.49
C PHE A 325 35.34 4.34 -6.54
N THR A 326 35.82 3.31 -5.83
CA THR A 326 37.20 2.85 -5.89
C THR A 326 37.23 1.45 -6.53
N ASP A 327 38.41 1.05 -7.05
CA ASP A 327 38.58 -0.24 -7.73
C ASP A 327 38.12 -1.42 -6.89
N LEU A 328 37.39 -2.34 -7.47
CA LEU A 328 36.85 -3.52 -6.84
C LEU A 328 37.41 -4.80 -7.49
N THR A 329 38.14 -5.59 -6.71
CA THR A 329 38.77 -6.83 -7.18
C THR A 329 38.07 -8.04 -6.53
N LEU A 330 36.99 -8.56 -7.13
CA LEU A 330 36.24 -9.71 -6.67
C LEU A 330 35.97 -10.69 -7.82
N LYS A 331 36.92 -11.56 -8.10
CA LYS A 331 36.91 -12.44 -9.31
C LYS A 331 35.75 -13.38 -9.44
N ASN A 332 35.10 -13.78 -8.32
CA ASN A 332 33.97 -14.71 -8.30
C ASN A 332 32.60 -14.02 -8.15
N LEU A 333 32.58 -12.69 -8.21
CA LEU A 333 31.35 -11.92 -8.05
C LEU A 333 30.44 -12.12 -9.26
N GLU A 334 29.20 -12.50 -9.00
CA GLU A 334 28.14 -12.68 -9.99
C GLU A 334 27.10 -11.56 -9.92
N PHE A 335 26.90 -10.97 -8.74
CA PHE A 335 25.89 -9.95 -8.49
C PHE A 335 26.50 -8.76 -7.76
N LEU A 336 26.36 -7.57 -8.35
CA LEU A 336 26.80 -6.30 -7.77
C LEU A 336 25.68 -5.26 -7.82
N ASP A 337 25.24 -4.79 -6.66
CA ASP A 337 24.29 -3.70 -6.54
C ASP A 337 24.92 -2.51 -5.79
N LEU A 338 25.05 -1.40 -6.48
CA LEU A 338 25.61 -0.14 -5.97
C LEU A 338 24.57 0.99 -6.00
N SER A 339 23.29 0.66 -5.99
CA SER A 339 22.23 1.64 -6.20
C SER A 339 22.00 2.55 -5.00
N GLY A 340 21.49 3.74 -5.26
CA GLY A 340 21.01 4.68 -4.24
C GLY A 340 22.08 5.39 -3.43
N ASN A 341 23.33 5.36 -3.85
CA ASN A 341 24.44 5.91 -3.07
C ASN A 341 24.74 7.39 -3.38
N GLY A 342 24.27 7.92 -4.52
CA GLY A 342 24.64 9.25 -4.98
C GLY A 342 26.13 9.35 -5.37
N MET A 343 26.74 8.25 -5.77
CA MET A 343 28.15 8.22 -6.18
C MET A 343 28.36 8.71 -7.61
N SER A 344 29.54 9.27 -7.88
CA SER A 344 29.99 9.57 -9.25
C SER A 344 31.02 8.53 -9.70
N PHE A 345 30.79 7.96 -10.87
CA PHE A 345 31.66 6.97 -11.50
C PHE A 345 32.42 7.64 -12.65
N LYS A 346 33.70 7.90 -12.47
CA LYS A 346 34.57 8.50 -13.49
C LYS A 346 35.27 7.38 -14.29
N GLY A 347 34.88 7.24 -15.54
CA GLY A 347 35.49 6.23 -16.41
C GLY A 347 34.99 4.82 -16.24
N CYS A 348 33.78 4.66 -15.66
CA CYS A 348 33.10 3.37 -15.53
C CYS A 348 32.83 2.73 -16.90
N CYS A 349 32.85 1.46 -17.10
CA CYS A 349 33.17 0.40 -16.14
C CYS A 349 34.06 -0.57 -16.92
N SER A 350 35.38 -0.50 -16.71
CA SER A 350 36.34 -1.36 -17.37
C SER A 350 36.86 -2.42 -16.41
N VAL A 351 37.54 -3.41 -16.95
CA VAL A 351 38.29 -4.42 -16.17
C VAL A 351 39.22 -3.80 -15.13
N LYS A 352 39.71 -2.57 -15.38
CA LYS A 352 40.58 -1.87 -14.42
C LYS A 352 39.86 -1.36 -13.22
N ASP A 353 38.55 -1.03 -13.38
CA ASP A 353 37.71 -0.50 -12.32
C ASP A 353 36.97 -1.61 -11.59
N LEU A 354 36.59 -2.69 -12.32
CA LEU A 354 35.82 -3.83 -11.84
C LEU A 354 36.53 -5.12 -12.29
N GLU A 355 37.51 -5.62 -11.50
CA GLU A 355 38.04 -6.97 -11.73
C GLU A 355 37.05 -8.06 -11.30
N THR A 356 35.91 -8.13 -11.99
CA THR A 356 34.80 -9.04 -11.72
C THR A 356 34.36 -9.78 -12.98
N PRO A 357 35.20 -10.63 -13.59
CA PRO A 357 34.94 -11.23 -14.90
C PRO A 357 33.70 -12.16 -14.93
N ASN A 358 33.19 -12.62 -13.78
CA ASN A 358 32.03 -13.50 -13.66
C ASN A 358 30.72 -12.75 -13.41
N LEU A 359 30.74 -11.42 -13.46
CA LEU A 359 29.58 -10.60 -13.12
C LEU A 359 28.45 -10.80 -14.13
N LYS A 360 27.26 -11.13 -13.60
CA LYS A 360 26.01 -11.33 -14.34
C LYS A 360 25.00 -10.21 -14.13
N TYR A 361 25.01 -9.62 -12.94
CA TYR A 361 24.11 -8.54 -12.55
C TYR A 361 24.89 -7.33 -12.06
N LEU A 362 24.61 -6.15 -12.63
CA LEU A 362 25.17 -4.87 -12.20
C LEU A 362 24.06 -3.82 -12.12
N ASN A 363 23.86 -3.25 -10.93
CA ASN A 363 22.93 -2.15 -10.68
C ASN A 363 23.68 -0.91 -10.19
N LEU A 364 23.61 0.16 -10.98
CA LEU A 364 24.21 1.48 -10.68
C LEU A 364 23.12 2.56 -10.57
N SER A 365 21.86 2.19 -10.38
CA SER A 365 20.72 3.10 -10.37
C SER A 365 20.77 4.07 -9.18
N PHE A 366 20.12 5.23 -9.33
CA PHE A 366 20.02 6.24 -8.27
C PHE A 366 21.40 6.72 -7.76
N ASN A 367 22.35 6.84 -8.69
CA ASN A 367 23.62 7.47 -8.47
C ASN A 367 23.70 8.83 -9.18
N ASP A 368 24.79 9.58 -9.00
CA ASP A 368 24.91 10.92 -9.57
C ASP A 368 25.30 10.85 -11.08
N VAL A 369 26.57 10.90 -11.37
CA VAL A 369 27.07 10.92 -12.75
C VAL A 369 27.87 9.66 -13.05
N ILE A 370 27.49 8.96 -14.11
CA ILE A 370 28.23 7.82 -14.65
C ILE A 370 28.86 8.24 -15.97
N SER A 371 30.19 8.48 -15.97
CA SER A 371 30.93 8.84 -17.16
C SER A 371 31.51 7.60 -17.84
N MET A 372 30.94 7.27 -19.01
CA MET A 372 31.33 6.08 -19.79
C MET A 372 32.55 6.39 -20.68
N SER A 373 33.73 5.97 -20.26
CA SER A 373 34.96 6.11 -21.01
C SER A 373 35.44 4.84 -21.70
N SER A 374 34.82 3.69 -21.38
CA SER A 374 35.19 2.37 -21.89
C SER A 374 33.94 1.50 -22.13
N ASN A 375 34.10 0.47 -22.96
CA ASN A 375 32.97 -0.36 -23.45
C ASN A 375 32.71 -1.59 -22.56
N PHE A 376 32.66 -1.49 -21.26
CA PHE A 376 32.43 -2.64 -20.35
C PHE A 376 33.31 -3.87 -20.61
N MET A 377 34.53 -3.64 -21.09
CA MET A 377 35.47 -4.72 -21.40
C MET A 377 35.79 -5.53 -20.14
N GLY A 378 35.67 -6.86 -20.25
CA GLY A 378 35.86 -7.79 -19.12
C GLY A 378 34.57 -8.10 -18.35
N LEU A 379 33.43 -7.59 -18.80
CA LEU A 379 32.10 -7.90 -18.24
C LEU A 379 31.21 -8.61 -19.25
N GLU A 380 31.81 -9.43 -20.13
CA GLU A 380 31.13 -10.10 -21.25
C GLU A 380 30.07 -11.11 -20.79
N LEU A 381 30.09 -11.53 -19.50
CA LEU A 381 29.10 -12.43 -18.92
C LEU A 381 27.89 -11.69 -18.33
N LEU A 382 27.85 -10.36 -18.41
CA LEU A 382 26.77 -9.57 -17.83
C LEU A 382 25.45 -9.88 -18.55
N GLU A 383 24.43 -10.23 -17.74
CA GLU A 383 23.08 -10.57 -18.19
C GLU A 383 22.09 -9.44 -17.87
N ARG A 384 22.34 -8.68 -16.79
CA ARG A 384 21.44 -7.60 -16.35
C ARG A 384 22.19 -6.36 -15.92
N LEU A 385 21.81 -5.20 -16.47
CA LEU A 385 22.44 -3.90 -16.23
C LEU A 385 21.37 -2.82 -16.00
N GLU A 386 21.52 -2.08 -14.90
CA GLU A 386 20.56 -1.05 -14.49
C GLU A 386 21.27 0.27 -14.16
N PHE A 387 20.72 1.39 -14.69
CA PHE A 387 21.23 2.76 -14.51
C PHE A 387 20.12 3.75 -14.14
N GLN A 388 18.92 3.30 -13.88
CA GLN A 388 17.77 4.21 -13.70
C GLN A 388 18.08 5.35 -12.71
N HIS A 389 17.57 6.54 -13.04
CA HIS A 389 17.79 7.77 -12.26
C HIS A 389 19.27 8.10 -11.99
N SER A 390 20.16 7.79 -12.91
CA SER A 390 21.57 8.19 -12.88
C SER A 390 21.91 8.94 -14.17
N THR A 391 22.69 10.03 -14.08
CA THR A 391 23.04 10.80 -15.30
C THR A 391 24.13 10.09 -16.08
N LEU A 392 23.83 9.55 -17.26
CA LEU A 392 24.82 8.94 -18.16
C LEU A 392 25.51 10.01 -19.00
N LYS A 393 26.82 10.16 -18.83
CA LYS A 393 27.66 11.02 -19.68
C LYS A 393 28.48 10.14 -20.62
N GLN A 394 28.17 10.19 -21.91
CA GLN A 394 28.93 9.53 -22.95
C GLN A 394 30.08 10.43 -23.38
N THR A 395 31.29 9.89 -23.35
CA THR A 395 32.53 10.61 -23.75
C THR A 395 33.07 10.20 -25.10
N SER A 396 32.52 9.13 -25.73
CA SER A 396 32.95 8.62 -27.01
C SER A 396 31.82 8.45 -28.02
N GLN A 397 32.14 8.44 -29.33
CA GLN A 397 31.14 8.20 -30.40
C GLN A 397 30.84 6.71 -30.63
N PHE A 398 31.50 5.82 -29.87
CA PHE A 398 31.30 4.37 -30.01
C PHE A 398 30.18 3.85 -29.12
N SER A 399 29.57 2.72 -29.51
CA SER A 399 28.59 2.05 -28.68
C SER A 399 29.17 1.70 -27.30
N MET A 400 28.54 2.17 -26.27
CA MET A 400 28.98 1.93 -24.89
C MET A 400 28.74 0.47 -24.45
N PHE A 401 27.93 -0.28 -25.17
CA PHE A 401 27.52 -1.64 -24.79
C PHE A 401 28.15 -2.73 -25.69
N LEU A 402 29.13 -2.40 -26.53
CA LEU A 402 29.64 -3.29 -27.58
C LEU A 402 30.09 -4.67 -27.06
N SER A 403 30.66 -4.73 -25.86
CA SER A 403 31.17 -5.97 -25.26
C SER A 403 30.12 -6.82 -24.58
N LEU A 404 28.88 -6.32 -24.42
CA LEU A 404 27.83 -6.98 -23.62
C LEU A 404 26.92 -7.90 -24.43
N SER A 405 27.52 -8.81 -25.19
CA SER A 405 26.77 -9.69 -26.09
C SER A 405 25.78 -10.66 -25.41
N ARG A 406 25.97 -10.92 -24.11
CA ARG A 406 25.08 -11.77 -23.30
C ARG A 406 24.00 -11.00 -22.53
N LEU A 407 23.98 -9.68 -22.62
CA LEU A 407 23.04 -8.87 -21.87
C LEU A 407 21.60 -9.19 -22.28
N LEU A 408 20.76 -9.55 -21.29
CA LEU A 408 19.36 -9.89 -21.47
C LEU A 408 18.43 -8.75 -21.05
N TYR A 409 18.83 -7.97 -20.06
CA TYR A 409 18.05 -6.88 -19.49
C TYR A 409 18.90 -5.62 -19.36
N LEU A 410 18.39 -4.52 -19.91
CA LEU A 410 18.99 -3.18 -19.80
C LEU A 410 17.93 -2.17 -19.36
N ASP A 411 18.20 -1.46 -18.25
CA ASP A 411 17.37 -0.37 -17.77
C ASP A 411 18.18 0.93 -17.68
N ILE A 412 17.86 1.85 -18.57
CA ILE A 412 18.45 3.20 -18.64
C ILE A 412 17.36 4.26 -18.43
N SER A 413 16.34 3.95 -17.64
CA SER A 413 15.23 4.85 -17.34
C SER A 413 15.70 6.11 -16.63
N TYR A 414 15.20 7.27 -17.05
CA TYR A 414 15.47 8.57 -16.43
C TYR A 414 16.97 8.89 -16.28
N THR A 415 17.77 8.50 -17.27
CA THR A 415 19.23 8.77 -17.25
C THR A 415 19.60 10.10 -17.90
N HIS A 416 18.61 10.85 -18.35
CA HIS A 416 18.82 12.10 -19.10
C HIS A 416 19.70 11.89 -20.34
N THR A 417 19.71 10.68 -20.87
CA THR A 417 20.50 10.35 -22.06
C THR A 417 19.80 10.91 -23.28
N HIS A 418 20.55 11.69 -24.06
CA HIS A 418 20.09 12.11 -25.37
C HIS A 418 20.43 11.07 -26.41
N VAL A 419 19.43 10.29 -26.84
CA VAL A 419 19.61 9.25 -27.86
C VAL A 419 19.67 9.90 -29.23
N ALA A 420 20.91 10.15 -29.69
CA ALA A 420 21.17 10.95 -30.91
C ALA A 420 21.70 10.18 -32.11
N PHE A 421 22.09 8.92 -31.97
CA PHE A 421 22.78 8.22 -33.04
C PHE A 421 22.42 6.73 -33.19
N HIS A 422 22.53 6.27 -34.42
CA HIS A 422 22.39 4.86 -34.75
C HIS A 422 23.52 4.04 -34.12
N GLY A 423 23.23 2.83 -33.67
CA GLY A 423 24.22 1.92 -33.10
C GLY A 423 24.52 2.12 -31.62
N ILE A 424 23.73 2.94 -30.89
CA ILE A 424 23.89 3.06 -29.43
C ILE A 424 23.76 1.70 -28.72
N PHE A 425 22.92 0.81 -29.25
CA PHE A 425 22.68 -0.54 -28.72
C PHE A 425 23.49 -1.63 -29.49
N SER A 426 24.49 -1.24 -30.26
CA SER A 426 25.34 -2.20 -30.95
C SER A 426 26.04 -3.12 -29.98
N GLY A 427 26.10 -4.41 -30.30
CA GLY A 427 26.66 -5.44 -29.44
C GLY A 427 25.64 -6.16 -28.54
N LEU A 428 24.42 -5.62 -28.37
CA LEU A 428 23.40 -6.19 -27.49
C LEU A 428 22.55 -7.26 -28.20
N PHE A 429 23.20 -8.23 -28.84
CA PHE A 429 22.48 -9.23 -29.65
C PHE A 429 21.53 -10.15 -28.87
N SER A 430 21.76 -10.32 -27.57
CA SER A 430 20.92 -11.19 -26.71
C SER A 430 19.82 -10.44 -25.99
N LEU A 431 19.74 -9.12 -26.12
CA LEU A 431 18.87 -8.28 -25.29
C LEU A 431 17.38 -8.63 -25.49
N GLN A 432 16.71 -8.92 -24.39
CA GLN A 432 15.30 -9.27 -24.35
C GLN A 432 14.43 -8.16 -23.76
N VAL A 433 14.95 -7.43 -22.78
CA VAL A 433 14.23 -6.35 -22.09
C VAL A 433 15.03 -5.06 -22.17
N LEU A 434 14.45 -4.04 -22.77
CA LEU A 434 14.98 -2.68 -22.80
C LEU A 434 14.00 -1.70 -22.18
N LYS A 435 14.42 -1.04 -21.11
CA LYS A 435 13.66 0.04 -20.48
C LYS A 435 14.45 1.34 -20.59
N MET A 436 13.80 2.36 -21.12
CA MET A 436 14.40 3.68 -21.29
C MET A 436 13.43 4.86 -21.13
N PRO A 437 12.38 4.76 -20.26
CA PRO A 437 11.49 5.89 -20.05
C PRO A 437 12.23 7.13 -19.53
N GLY A 438 11.66 8.31 -19.78
CA GLY A 438 12.19 9.58 -19.29
C GLY A 438 13.48 10.05 -19.96
N ASN A 439 13.85 9.47 -21.11
CA ASN A 439 14.98 9.91 -21.94
C ASN A 439 14.52 10.76 -23.13
N SER A 440 15.44 11.42 -23.81
CA SER A 440 15.12 12.27 -24.96
C SER A 440 15.70 11.69 -26.25
N PHE A 441 14.97 11.90 -27.35
CA PHE A 441 15.41 11.55 -28.70
C PHE A 441 15.67 12.82 -29.50
N LYS A 442 16.59 12.75 -30.48
CA LYS A 442 16.83 13.85 -31.37
C LYS A 442 15.56 14.13 -32.18
N ASP A 443 15.21 15.39 -32.28
CA ASP A 443 14.05 15.89 -33.05
C ASP A 443 12.69 15.25 -32.61
N ASN A 444 12.60 14.78 -31.37
CA ASN A 444 11.43 14.10 -30.82
C ASN A 444 10.88 12.96 -31.70
N THR A 445 11.75 12.37 -32.49
CA THR A 445 11.38 11.32 -33.46
C THR A 445 12.05 10.01 -33.11
N LEU A 446 11.28 8.93 -33.06
CA LEU A 446 11.80 7.61 -32.90
C LEU A 446 12.45 7.13 -34.20
N SER A 447 13.79 7.02 -34.22
CA SER A 447 14.58 6.60 -35.36
C SER A 447 14.95 5.11 -35.30
N ASN A 448 15.62 4.60 -36.33
CA ASN A 448 16.03 3.20 -36.45
C ASN A 448 17.17 2.79 -35.52
N ILE A 449 17.02 3.06 -34.22
CA ILE A 449 18.01 2.75 -33.19
C ILE A 449 17.99 1.28 -32.74
N PHE A 450 16.89 0.54 -33.05
CA PHE A 450 16.68 -0.83 -32.59
C PHE A 450 17.13 -1.90 -33.59
N MET A 451 17.85 -1.53 -34.66
CA MET A 451 18.17 -2.45 -35.76
C MET A 451 18.98 -3.69 -35.35
N GLU A 452 19.78 -3.60 -34.29
CA GLU A 452 20.64 -4.68 -33.81
C GLU A 452 20.05 -5.47 -32.64
N VAL A 453 19.01 -4.97 -31.97
CA VAL A 453 18.42 -5.62 -30.80
C VAL A 453 17.22 -6.50 -31.17
N THR A 454 17.44 -7.41 -32.10
CA THR A 454 16.36 -8.22 -32.72
C THR A 454 15.68 -9.23 -31.80
N ASN A 455 16.24 -9.51 -30.62
CA ASN A 455 15.73 -10.47 -29.66
C ASN A 455 14.83 -9.81 -28.58
N LEU A 456 14.52 -8.51 -28.70
CA LEU A 456 13.67 -7.82 -27.73
C LEU A 456 12.28 -8.46 -27.63
N THR A 457 11.86 -8.69 -26.39
CA THR A 457 10.53 -9.16 -26.01
C THR A 457 9.74 -8.07 -25.30
N LEU A 458 10.43 -7.16 -24.60
CA LEU A 458 9.85 -5.99 -23.94
C LEU A 458 10.65 -4.73 -24.29
N LEU A 459 9.94 -3.71 -24.74
CA LEU A 459 10.47 -2.37 -24.98
C LEU A 459 9.62 -1.33 -24.26
N ASP A 460 10.25 -0.54 -23.39
CA ASP A 460 9.62 0.59 -22.70
C ASP A 460 10.30 1.90 -23.10
N ILE A 461 9.56 2.73 -23.81
CA ILE A 461 9.93 4.07 -24.28
C ILE A 461 8.90 5.11 -23.84
N SER A 462 8.29 4.88 -22.68
CA SER A 462 7.36 5.84 -22.10
C SER A 462 8.07 7.12 -21.63
N GLU A 463 7.32 8.21 -21.49
CA GLU A 463 7.84 9.51 -20.98
C GLU A 463 9.05 10.08 -21.76
N CYS A 464 9.17 9.77 -23.03
CA CYS A 464 10.32 10.17 -23.86
C CYS A 464 10.05 11.39 -24.74
N GLN A 465 8.91 12.09 -24.57
CA GLN A 465 8.49 13.26 -25.35
C GLN A 465 8.42 13.00 -26.86
N LEU A 466 8.16 11.76 -27.24
CA LEU A 466 8.09 11.35 -28.64
C LEU A 466 6.79 11.85 -29.30
N GLU A 467 6.93 12.44 -30.49
CA GLU A 467 5.82 12.96 -31.31
C GLU A 467 5.47 12.03 -32.48
N HIS A 468 6.47 11.36 -33.04
CA HIS A 468 6.35 10.51 -34.24
C HIS A 468 7.15 9.23 -34.11
N VAL A 469 6.70 8.21 -34.84
CA VAL A 469 7.41 6.97 -35.10
C VAL A 469 7.87 6.99 -36.56
N SER A 470 9.18 6.89 -36.80
CA SER A 470 9.71 6.78 -38.16
C SER A 470 9.34 5.42 -38.74
N GLN A 471 9.02 5.40 -40.02
CA GLN A 471 8.75 4.16 -40.75
C GLN A 471 9.91 3.17 -40.61
N GLY A 472 9.60 1.89 -40.32
CA GLY A 472 10.59 0.82 -40.23
C GLY A 472 11.31 0.70 -38.88
N VAL A 473 11.01 1.55 -37.89
CA VAL A 473 11.68 1.50 -36.58
C VAL A 473 11.58 0.13 -35.91
N PHE A 474 10.44 -0.53 -36.05
CA PHE A 474 10.16 -1.82 -35.42
C PHE A 474 10.36 -3.03 -36.33
N ASP A 475 10.83 -2.84 -37.56
CA ASP A 475 10.93 -3.91 -38.58
C ASP A 475 11.76 -5.13 -38.15
N LYS A 476 12.74 -4.92 -37.27
CA LYS A 476 13.61 -5.97 -36.77
C LYS A 476 13.17 -6.57 -35.43
N LEU A 477 12.14 -6.01 -34.80
CA LEU A 477 11.67 -6.43 -33.46
C LEU A 477 10.62 -7.56 -33.54
N LEU A 478 10.89 -8.60 -34.32
CA LEU A 478 9.94 -9.66 -34.63
C LEU A 478 9.53 -10.52 -33.41
N ARG A 479 10.26 -10.41 -32.30
CA ARG A 479 9.97 -11.15 -31.03
C ARG A 479 9.30 -10.29 -29.97
N LEU A 480 9.00 -9.02 -30.28
CA LEU A 480 8.46 -8.09 -29.29
C LEU A 480 7.05 -8.53 -28.86
N ARG A 481 6.85 -8.64 -27.55
CA ARG A 481 5.58 -9.01 -26.93
C ARG A 481 4.95 -7.87 -26.16
N VAL A 482 5.76 -7.01 -25.57
CA VAL A 482 5.30 -5.88 -24.75
C VAL A 482 5.95 -4.61 -25.27
N LEU A 483 5.14 -3.64 -25.66
CA LEU A 483 5.58 -2.31 -26.06
C LEU A 483 4.84 -1.26 -25.24
N ASN A 484 5.60 -0.51 -24.43
CA ASN A 484 5.09 0.63 -23.66
C ASN A 484 5.57 1.93 -24.30
N MET A 485 4.61 2.73 -24.79
CA MET A 485 4.80 4.05 -25.39
C MET A 485 3.95 5.12 -24.68
N SER A 486 3.53 4.84 -23.44
CA SER A 486 2.68 5.74 -22.66
C SER A 486 3.37 7.06 -22.31
N ASN A 487 2.60 8.06 -21.93
CA ASN A 487 3.13 9.37 -21.51
C ASN A 487 4.08 10.02 -22.53
N ASN A 488 3.74 9.93 -23.81
CA ASN A 488 4.44 10.60 -24.89
C ASN A 488 3.55 11.68 -25.55
N HIS A 489 3.94 12.21 -26.69
CA HIS A 489 3.20 13.24 -27.41
C HIS A 489 2.65 12.76 -28.76
N PHE A 490 2.41 11.47 -28.93
CA PHE A 490 1.87 10.91 -30.16
C PHE A 490 0.48 11.47 -30.46
N LEU A 491 0.33 12.04 -31.66
CA LEU A 491 -0.94 12.64 -32.13
C LEU A 491 -1.86 11.63 -32.82
N LEU A 492 -1.30 10.61 -33.43
CA LEU A 492 -1.97 9.58 -34.20
C LEU A 492 -1.53 8.18 -33.77
N LEU A 493 -2.47 7.25 -33.80
CA LEU A 493 -2.17 5.83 -33.68
C LEU A 493 -1.78 5.30 -35.07
N ASP A 494 -0.47 5.25 -35.35
CA ASP A 494 0.05 4.78 -36.63
C ASP A 494 0.12 3.25 -36.68
N ALA A 495 -0.95 2.62 -37.17
CA ALA A 495 -1.06 1.17 -37.25
C ALA A 495 -0.01 0.52 -38.19
N LEU A 496 0.48 1.25 -39.21
CA LEU A 496 1.51 0.73 -40.12
C LEU A 496 2.84 0.49 -39.41
N SER A 497 3.20 1.33 -38.47
CA SER A 497 4.44 1.17 -37.67
C SER A 497 4.42 -0.10 -36.81
N PHE A 498 3.24 -0.64 -36.45
CA PHE A 498 3.12 -1.87 -35.67
C PHE A 498 2.99 -3.14 -36.54
N LYS A 499 2.83 -3.00 -37.86
CA LYS A 499 2.65 -4.12 -38.79
C LYS A 499 3.71 -5.24 -38.67
N PRO A 500 5.00 -4.95 -38.47
CA PRO A 500 6.02 -5.99 -38.32
C PRO A 500 5.92 -6.78 -37.01
N LEU A 501 5.20 -6.28 -36.01
CA LEU A 501 5.18 -6.80 -34.67
C LEU A 501 4.16 -7.95 -34.49
N HIS A 502 4.28 -9.01 -35.27
CA HIS A 502 3.33 -10.13 -35.26
C HIS A 502 3.22 -10.86 -33.91
N THR A 503 4.20 -10.75 -33.04
CA THR A 503 4.23 -11.39 -31.71
C THR A 503 3.75 -10.47 -30.59
N LEU A 504 3.38 -9.23 -30.91
CA LEU A 504 2.98 -8.24 -29.89
C LEU A 504 1.67 -8.68 -29.21
N GLN A 505 1.71 -8.71 -27.88
CA GLN A 505 0.61 -9.07 -26.99
C GLN A 505 0.06 -7.87 -26.24
N ASN A 506 0.95 -7.03 -25.73
CA ASN A 506 0.58 -5.87 -24.91
C ASN A 506 1.12 -4.59 -25.54
N LEU A 507 0.21 -3.66 -25.85
CA LEU A 507 0.56 -2.32 -26.34
C LEU A 507 -0.03 -1.27 -25.40
N ASP A 508 0.83 -0.44 -24.81
CA ASP A 508 0.42 0.70 -24.00
C ASP A 508 0.74 2.01 -24.71
N CYS A 509 -0.30 2.73 -25.14
CA CYS A 509 -0.26 4.07 -25.71
C CYS A 509 -1.06 5.08 -24.87
N SER A 510 -1.29 4.79 -23.59
CA SER A 510 -2.03 5.67 -22.68
C SER A 510 -1.32 7.01 -22.44
N SER A 511 -2.07 8.00 -21.99
CA SER A 511 -1.51 9.32 -21.64
C SER A 511 -0.70 9.95 -22.78
N ASN A 512 -1.21 9.86 -23.98
CA ASN A 512 -0.67 10.50 -25.17
C ASN A 512 -1.62 11.61 -25.66
N ARG A 513 -1.40 12.10 -26.86
CA ARG A 513 -2.26 13.08 -27.53
C ARG A 513 -2.99 12.48 -28.72
N ILE A 514 -3.25 11.19 -28.69
CA ILE A 514 -3.88 10.45 -29.79
C ILE A 514 -5.33 10.90 -29.91
N ALA A 515 -5.61 11.63 -30.99
CA ALA A 515 -6.95 12.06 -31.34
C ALA A 515 -7.65 11.04 -32.25
N SER A 516 -6.91 10.41 -33.16
CA SER A 516 -7.46 9.50 -34.16
C SER A 516 -6.40 8.55 -34.72
N SER A 517 -6.81 7.72 -35.70
CA SER A 517 -5.90 6.90 -36.53
C SER A 517 -6.44 6.89 -37.94
N ASN A 518 -5.57 6.62 -38.91
CA ASN A 518 -6.00 6.44 -40.30
C ASN A 518 -6.78 5.10 -40.41
N GLY A 519 -8.03 5.19 -40.72
CA GLY A 519 -8.94 4.04 -40.78
C GLY A 519 -8.56 2.93 -41.74
N GLN A 520 -7.86 3.26 -42.84
CA GLN A 520 -7.40 2.27 -43.80
C GLN A 520 -6.24 1.41 -43.32
N ASP A 521 -5.45 1.93 -42.39
CA ASP A 521 -4.25 1.28 -41.87
C ASP A 521 -4.55 0.34 -40.69
N LEU A 522 -5.70 0.50 -40.03
CA LEU A 522 -6.11 -0.28 -38.87
C LEU A 522 -6.16 -1.81 -39.10
N GLN A 523 -6.36 -2.26 -40.33
CA GLN A 523 -6.30 -3.68 -40.73
C GLN A 523 -4.89 -4.30 -40.53
N HIS A 524 -3.87 -3.46 -40.42
CA HIS A 524 -2.48 -3.90 -40.21
C HIS A 524 -2.08 -4.00 -38.73
N PHE A 525 -3.04 -3.78 -37.83
CA PHE A 525 -2.79 -3.91 -36.40
C PHE A 525 -2.41 -5.38 -36.04
N PRO A 526 -1.49 -5.62 -35.09
CA PRO A 526 -1.05 -6.97 -34.76
C PRO A 526 -2.19 -7.90 -34.32
N SER A 527 -2.35 -9.04 -34.96
CA SER A 527 -3.43 -9.99 -34.69
C SER A 527 -3.33 -10.74 -33.36
N ASN A 528 -2.12 -10.80 -32.77
CA ASN A 528 -1.85 -11.49 -31.50
C ASN A 528 -1.99 -10.58 -30.29
N LEU A 529 -2.46 -9.35 -30.48
CA LEU A 529 -2.64 -8.41 -29.39
C LEU A 529 -3.69 -8.93 -28.41
N THR A 530 -3.37 -8.95 -27.13
CA THR A 530 -4.27 -9.36 -26.03
C THR A 530 -4.72 -8.16 -25.20
N THR A 531 -3.86 -7.13 -25.07
CA THR A 531 -4.20 -5.91 -24.34
C THR A 531 -3.73 -4.67 -25.11
N LEU A 532 -4.63 -3.70 -25.20
CA LEU A 532 -4.39 -2.38 -25.77
C LEU A 532 -4.84 -1.31 -24.77
N ASN A 533 -3.90 -0.53 -24.26
CA ASN A 533 -4.20 0.58 -23.37
C ASN A 533 -4.17 1.90 -24.15
N LEU A 534 -5.32 2.53 -24.29
CA LEU A 534 -5.50 3.84 -24.94
C LEU A 534 -6.07 4.89 -23.98
N THR A 535 -6.10 4.61 -22.66
CA THR A 535 -6.67 5.52 -21.67
C THR A 535 -5.95 6.88 -21.66
N GLN A 536 -6.65 7.93 -21.23
CA GLN A 536 -6.09 9.28 -21.11
C GLN A 536 -5.55 9.86 -22.44
N ASN A 537 -6.24 9.58 -23.54
CA ASN A 537 -6.00 10.20 -24.84
C ASN A 537 -7.16 11.10 -25.24
N PRO A 538 -6.92 12.25 -25.92
CA PRO A 538 -7.96 13.20 -26.30
C PRO A 538 -8.62 12.81 -27.63
N PHE A 539 -9.45 11.76 -27.65
CA PHE A 539 -10.08 11.23 -28.85
C PHE A 539 -10.99 12.23 -29.55
N ASP A 540 -10.86 12.32 -30.88
CA ASP A 540 -11.77 13.05 -31.72
C ASP A 540 -12.91 12.13 -32.19
N CYS A 541 -14.10 12.35 -31.67
CA CYS A 541 -15.32 11.61 -31.98
C CYS A 541 -16.10 12.27 -33.11
N SER A 542 -15.46 13.04 -33.97
CA SER A 542 -16.10 13.58 -35.19
C SER A 542 -16.38 12.49 -36.21
N CYS A 543 -17.29 12.79 -37.14
CA CYS A 543 -17.65 11.84 -38.17
C CYS A 543 -16.52 11.54 -39.18
N GLU A 544 -15.49 12.38 -39.23
CA GLU A 544 -14.29 12.15 -40.04
C GLU A 544 -13.52 10.92 -39.59
N HIS A 545 -13.59 10.61 -38.32
CA HIS A 545 -12.87 9.48 -37.69
C HIS A 545 -13.74 8.25 -37.43
N GLN A 546 -14.88 8.16 -38.08
CA GLN A 546 -15.89 7.11 -37.90
C GLN A 546 -15.28 5.68 -37.97
N SER A 547 -14.39 5.43 -38.91
CA SER A 547 -13.75 4.13 -39.11
C SER A 547 -12.88 3.74 -37.91
N PHE A 548 -12.16 4.68 -37.34
CA PHE A 548 -11.35 4.47 -36.12
C PHE A 548 -12.23 4.20 -34.90
N LEU A 549 -13.26 5.00 -34.70
CA LEU A 549 -14.19 4.83 -33.59
C LEU A 549 -14.95 3.49 -33.68
N GLN A 550 -15.30 3.04 -34.89
CA GLN A 550 -15.89 1.73 -35.05
C GLN A 550 -14.90 0.61 -34.73
N TRP A 551 -13.66 0.74 -35.23
CA TRP A 551 -12.59 -0.22 -34.92
C TRP A 551 -12.37 -0.36 -33.42
N ILE A 552 -12.32 0.74 -32.66
CA ILE A 552 -12.20 0.71 -31.19
C ILE A 552 -13.35 -0.10 -30.56
N LYS A 553 -14.57 0.06 -31.05
CA LYS A 553 -15.75 -0.70 -30.56
C LYS A 553 -15.62 -2.19 -30.84
N ASP A 554 -15.19 -2.52 -32.05
CA ASP A 554 -15.04 -3.91 -32.48
C ASP A 554 -13.93 -4.61 -31.69
N GLN A 555 -12.89 -3.87 -31.29
CA GLN A 555 -11.76 -4.35 -30.51
C GLN A 555 -11.94 -4.14 -28.98
N ARG A 556 -13.16 -3.90 -28.50
CA ARG A 556 -13.44 -3.65 -27.07
C ARG A 556 -12.83 -4.69 -26.13
N HIS A 557 -12.74 -5.94 -26.55
CA HIS A 557 -12.21 -7.04 -25.75
C HIS A 557 -10.70 -6.93 -25.49
N LEU A 558 -9.96 -6.14 -26.26
CA LEU A 558 -8.53 -5.87 -26.11
C LEU A 558 -8.27 -4.65 -25.22
N LEU A 559 -9.27 -3.74 -25.08
CA LEU A 559 -9.07 -2.44 -24.47
C LEU A 559 -9.04 -2.52 -22.95
N VAL A 560 -8.01 -1.94 -22.36
CA VAL A 560 -7.93 -1.70 -20.93
C VAL A 560 -8.92 -0.58 -20.57
N GLU A 561 -9.75 -0.80 -19.55
CA GLU A 561 -10.74 0.18 -19.07
C GLU A 561 -11.57 0.86 -20.18
N ALA A 562 -12.05 0.09 -21.13
CA ALA A 562 -12.77 0.58 -22.31
C ALA A 562 -13.93 1.54 -21.99
N GLU A 563 -14.55 1.38 -20.82
CA GLU A 563 -15.65 2.23 -20.33
C GLU A 563 -15.19 3.64 -19.90
N ARG A 564 -13.88 3.86 -19.74
CA ARG A 564 -13.30 5.16 -19.35
C ARG A 564 -12.73 5.94 -20.53
N LEU A 565 -12.86 5.44 -21.75
CA LEU A 565 -12.44 6.17 -22.93
C LEU A 565 -13.47 7.25 -23.25
N GLU A 566 -13.03 8.51 -23.26
CA GLU A 566 -13.88 9.68 -23.45
C GLU A 566 -13.50 10.46 -24.71
N CYS A 567 -14.51 11.10 -25.31
CA CYS A 567 -14.33 12.02 -26.43
C CYS A 567 -13.84 13.39 -25.91
N ALA A 568 -12.78 13.92 -26.51
CA ALA A 568 -12.31 15.29 -26.27
C ALA A 568 -12.91 16.28 -27.28
N MET A 569 -13.21 15.82 -28.47
CA MET A 569 -13.80 16.61 -29.59
C MET A 569 -14.88 15.79 -30.31
N PRO A 570 -15.82 16.42 -31.00
CA PRO A 570 -16.13 17.86 -31.01
C PRO A 570 -16.78 18.32 -29.69
N PRO A 571 -16.99 19.65 -29.47
CA PRO A 571 -17.49 20.17 -28.18
C PRO A 571 -18.81 19.57 -27.69
N ASP A 572 -19.68 19.16 -28.58
CA ASP A 572 -20.97 18.50 -28.26
C ASP A 572 -20.82 17.04 -27.81
N MET A 573 -19.66 16.44 -28.05
CA MET A 573 -19.31 15.09 -27.63
C MET A 573 -18.33 15.05 -26.46
N GLN A 574 -17.76 16.20 -26.06
CA GLN A 574 -16.77 16.28 -24.99
C GLN A 574 -17.25 15.65 -23.68
N GLY A 575 -16.43 14.79 -23.07
CA GLY A 575 -16.73 14.07 -21.84
C GLY A 575 -17.71 12.92 -21.96
N LYS A 576 -18.20 12.62 -23.19
CA LYS A 576 -19.02 11.43 -23.43
C LYS A 576 -18.14 10.22 -23.66
N MET A 577 -18.61 9.05 -23.18
CA MET A 577 -17.94 7.78 -23.41
C MET A 577 -17.80 7.52 -24.91
N LEU A 578 -16.58 7.20 -25.35
CA LEU A 578 -16.29 6.91 -26.75
C LEU A 578 -17.15 5.75 -27.28
N LEU A 579 -17.38 4.73 -26.47
CA LEU A 579 -18.23 3.59 -26.84
C LEU A 579 -19.70 3.96 -27.08
N SER A 580 -20.16 5.10 -26.59
CA SER A 580 -21.54 5.60 -26.81
C SER A 580 -21.72 6.24 -28.19
N PHE A 581 -20.64 6.52 -28.91
CA PHE A 581 -20.71 7.08 -30.28
C PHE A 581 -21.55 6.19 -31.19
N ARG A 582 -22.47 6.76 -31.92
CA ARG A 582 -23.34 6.04 -32.85
C ARG A 582 -23.09 6.46 -34.30
N ASN A 583 -22.73 5.53 -35.15
CA ASN A 583 -22.50 5.78 -36.56
C ASN A 583 -23.72 6.36 -37.30
N ALA A 584 -24.93 6.08 -36.79
CA ALA A 584 -26.17 6.60 -37.36
C ALA A 584 -26.26 8.15 -37.38
N THR A 585 -25.58 8.81 -36.42
CA THR A 585 -25.54 10.28 -36.36
C THR A 585 -24.71 10.90 -37.47
N CYS A 586 -23.74 10.17 -38.02
CA CYS A 586 -22.87 10.64 -39.10
C CYS A 586 -23.49 10.50 -40.50
N GLN A 587 -24.51 9.65 -40.66
CA GLN A 587 -25.09 9.31 -41.94
C GLN A 587 -26.32 10.13 -42.30
N ILE A 588 -26.83 10.96 -41.39
CA ILE A 588 -28.02 11.73 -41.62
C ILE A 588 -27.65 13.01 -42.39
N PRO A 589 -28.07 13.16 -43.66
CA PRO A 589 -27.84 14.39 -44.40
C PRO A 589 -28.44 15.59 -43.64
N LYS A 590 -27.69 16.70 -43.56
CA LYS A 590 -28.13 17.92 -42.83
C LYS A 590 -29.56 18.35 -43.22
N VAL A 591 -29.97 18.06 -44.47
CA VAL A 591 -31.32 18.34 -44.98
C VAL A 591 -32.39 17.53 -44.25
N ILE A 592 -32.11 16.23 -43.96
CA ILE A 592 -33.05 15.38 -43.22
C ILE A 592 -33.18 15.86 -41.76
N ILE A 593 -32.08 16.30 -41.13
CA ILE A 593 -32.13 16.88 -39.79
C ILE A 593 -32.99 18.14 -39.79
N ILE A 594 -32.80 19.04 -40.75
CA ILE A 594 -33.59 20.28 -40.88
C ILE A 594 -35.06 19.94 -41.08
N VAL A 595 -35.36 19.01 -41.98
CA VAL A 595 -36.75 18.60 -42.26
C VAL A 595 -37.42 17.92 -41.09
N THR A 596 -36.66 17.05 -40.38
CA THR A 596 -37.19 16.41 -39.17
C THR A 596 -37.34 17.39 -38.01
N VAL A 597 -36.39 18.30 -37.79
CA VAL A 597 -36.50 19.37 -36.77
C VAL A 597 -37.69 20.28 -37.08
N VAL A 598 -37.88 20.68 -38.35
CA VAL A 598 -39.03 21.52 -38.73
C VAL A 598 -40.35 20.75 -38.57
N SER A 599 -40.41 19.47 -38.97
CA SER A 599 -41.61 18.66 -38.77
C SER A 599 -41.92 18.40 -37.30
N VAL A 600 -40.89 18.12 -36.46
CA VAL A 600 -41.05 17.98 -35.02
C VAL A 600 -41.44 19.29 -34.32
N LEU A 601 -40.91 20.43 -34.79
CA LEU A 601 -41.33 21.75 -34.31
C LEU A 601 -42.80 22.03 -34.64
N VAL A 602 -43.22 21.71 -35.86
CA VAL A 602 -44.64 21.85 -36.27
C VAL A 602 -45.55 20.93 -35.44
N VAL A 603 -45.16 19.67 -35.27
CA VAL A 603 -45.91 18.72 -34.41
C VAL A 603 -45.88 19.16 -32.96
N SER A 604 -44.76 19.65 -32.47
CA SER A 604 -44.62 20.13 -31.05
C SER A 604 -45.47 21.40 -30.85
N VAL A 605 -45.54 22.31 -31.81
CA VAL A 605 -46.40 23.48 -31.71
C VAL A 605 -47.88 23.05 -31.72
N ILE A 606 -48.25 22.07 -32.53
CA ILE A 606 -49.63 21.51 -32.55
C ILE A 606 -49.88 20.78 -31.19
N ALA A 607 -48.95 19.99 -30.71
CA ALA A 607 -49.03 19.30 -29.40
C ALA A 607 -49.09 20.29 -28.23
N CYS A 608 -48.30 21.36 -28.24
CA CYS A 608 -48.35 22.42 -27.24
C CYS A 608 -49.69 23.18 -27.28
N LEU A 609 -50.27 23.41 -28.44
CA LEU A 609 -51.62 24.00 -28.56
C LEU A 609 -52.70 23.05 -27.98
N VAL A 610 -52.61 21.79 -28.31
CA VAL A 610 -53.49 20.73 -27.75
C VAL A 610 -53.28 20.58 -26.25
N TYR A 611 -52.00 20.58 -25.79
CA TYR A 611 -51.62 20.46 -24.34
C TYR A 611 -52.01 21.72 -23.57
N LYS A 612 -51.95 22.89 -24.15
CA LYS A 612 -52.34 24.15 -23.50
C LYS A 612 -53.85 24.17 -23.24
N PHE A 613 -54.63 23.58 -24.13
CA PHE A 613 -56.10 23.41 -23.98
C PHE A 613 -56.39 22.32 -22.93
N TYR A 614 -55.65 21.22 -22.92
CA TYR A 614 -55.76 20.11 -21.94
C TYR A 614 -55.28 20.51 -20.57
N PHE A 615 -54.21 21.31 -20.50
CA PHE A 615 -53.59 21.80 -19.22
C PHE A 615 -54.50 22.79 -18.50
N HIS A 616 -55.34 23.58 -19.22
CA HIS A 616 -56.33 24.45 -18.60
C HIS A 616 -57.45 23.68 -17.91
N LEU A 617 -57.80 22.50 -18.43
CA LEU A 617 -58.73 21.59 -17.78
C LEU A 617 -58.14 20.80 -16.63
N MET A 618 -56.86 20.44 -16.68
CA MET A 618 -56.16 19.73 -15.61
C MET A 618 -55.78 20.63 -14.40
N LEU A 619 -55.54 21.92 -14.63
CA LEU A 619 -55.30 22.89 -13.55
C LEU A 619 -56.53 23.11 -12.66
N LEU A 620 -57.72 22.82 -13.17
CA LEU A 620 -58.96 22.85 -12.41
C LEU A 620 -59.23 21.56 -11.64
N ALA A 621 -58.47 20.45 -11.92
CA ALA A 621 -58.65 19.14 -11.31
C ALA A 621 -57.62 18.74 -10.24
N GLY A 622 -56.69 19.60 -9.84
CA GLY A 622 -55.87 19.49 -8.62
C GLY A 622 -54.95 18.28 -8.48
N CYS A 623 -53.98 18.09 -9.40
CA CYS A 623 -52.93 17.07 -9.18
C CYS A 623 -51.69 17.63 -8.46
N LYS A 624 -51.39 17.04 -7.29
CA LYS A 624 -50.25 17.33 -6.43
C LYS A 624 -48.94 17.15 -7.18
N LYS A 625 -48.05 18.14 -7.11
CA LYS A 625 -46.62 18.01 -7.43
C LYS A 625 -45.98 16.98 -6.52
N TYR A 626 -45.29 16.02 -7.10
CA TYR A 626 -44.35 15.18 -6.36
C TYR A 626 -43.25 16.06 -5.73
N GLY A 627 -43.20 16.09 -4.42
CA GLY A 627 -42.27 16.90 -3.64
C GLY A 627 -40.84 16.34 -3.70
N GLN A 628 -39.93 17.26 -3.58
CA GLN A 628 -38.53 17.01 -3.29
C GLN A 628 -38.41 16.11 -2.06
N GLY A 629 -37.52 15.10 -2.09
CA GLY A 629 -37.31 14.19 -0.98
C GLY A 629 -37.01 14.95 0.31
N GLU A 630 -37.81 14.72 1.34
CA GLU A 630 -37.58 15.28 2.67
C GLU A 630 -36.33 14.69 3.28
N ASN A 631 -35.39 15.56 3.71
CA ASN A 631 -34.25 15.15 4.52
C ASN A 631 -34.79 14.55 5.81
N THR A 632 -34.52 13.29 6.05
CA THR A 632 -35.02 12.55 7.22
C THR A 632 -34.36 13.03 8.51
N TYR A 633 -33.11 13.52 8.43
CA TYR A 633 -32.31 14.00 9.54
C TYR A 633 -31.84 15.44 9.33
N ASP A 634 -31.74 16.19 10.43
CA ASP A 634 -31.19 17.54 10.40
C ASP A 634 -29.66 17.53 10.27
N ALA A 635 -28.98 16.55 10.88
CA ALA A 635 -27.53 16.37 10.74
C ALA A 635 -27.10 14.91 10.93
N PHE A 636 -26.09 14.51 10.19
CA PHE A 636 -25.30 13.29 10.42
C PHE A 636 -24.11 13.63 11.32
N VAL A 637 -23.84 12.84 12.35
CA VAL A 637 -22.80 13.09 13.35
C VAL A 637 -21.66 12.09 13.19
N ILE A 638 -20.47 12.59 12.92
CA ILE A 638 -19.22 11.83 12.84
C ILE A 638 -18.41 12.07 14.12
N TYR A 639 -18.07 11.01 14.83
CA TYR A 639 -17.37 11.08 16.10
C TYR A 639 -16.59 9.79 16.40
N SER A 640 -15.62 9.86 17.31
CA SER A 640 -14.91 8.66 17.79
C SER A 640 -15.78 7.89 18.78
N SER A 641 -15.74 6.56 18.73
CA SER A 641 -16.43 5.70 19.71
C SER A 641 -16.07 6.02 21.18
N GLN A 642 -14.90 6.57 21.42
CA GLN A 642 -14.48 7.02 22.75
C GLN A 642 -15.16 8.33 23.19
N ASP A 643 -15.77 9.06 22.28
CA ASP A 643 -16.52 10.29 22.54
C ASP A 643 -18.04 10.05 22.61
N GLU A 644 -18.47 8.78 22.52
CA GLU A 644 -19.88 8.38 22.45
C GLU A 644 -20.66 8.85 23.67
N ASP A 645 -20.09 8.80 24.85
CA ASP A 645 -20.74 9.25 26.07
C ASP A 645 -21.07 10.75 26.02
N TRP A 646 -20.17 11.58 25.49
CA TRP A 646 -20.44 13.00 25.31
C TRP A 646 -21.53 13.23 24.24
N VAL A 647 -21.46 12.47 23.14
CA VAL A 647 -22.46 12.56 22.07
C VAL A 647 -23.84 12.20 22.57
N ARG A 648 -23.99 11.13 23.36
CA ARG A 648 -25.27 10.67 23.90
C ARG A 648 -25.81 11.62 24.98
N ASN A 649 -24.99 11.95 25.97
CA ASN A 649 -25.43 12.65 27.16
C ASN A 649 -25.53 14.15 26.98
N GLU A 650 -24.71 14.74 26.10
CA GLU A 650 -24.72 16.19 25.85
C GLU A 650 -25.31 16.52 24.47
N LEU A 651 -24.80 15.95 23.36
CA LEU A 651 -25.24 16.38 22.05
C LEU A 651 -26.66 15.95 21.72
N VAL A 652 -26.97 14.66 21.86
CA VAL A 652 -28.29 14.10 21.57
C VAL A 652 -29.33 14.70 22.50
N LYS A 653 -29.08 14.67 23.79
CA LYS A 653 -30.02 15.18 24.80
C LYS A 653 -30.36 16.65 24.57
N ASN A 654 -29.40 17.49 24.32
CA ASN A 654 -29.67 18.92 24.10
C ASN A 654 -30.26 19.23 22.72
N LEU A 655 -30.00 18.45 21.68
CA LEU A 655 -30.53 18.74 20.35
C LEU A 655 -31.86 18.04 20.08
N GLU A 656 -32.02 16.76 20.44
CA GLU A 656 -33.24 16.00 20.13
C GLU A 656 -34.38 16.28 21.16
N GLU A 657 -34.02 16.49 22.46
CA GLU A 657 -34.99 16.79 23.51
C GLU A 657 -35.24 18.32 23.70
N GLY A 658 -34.46 19.16 23.02
CA GLY A 658 -34.55 20.59 23.12
C GLY A 658 -35.62 21.23 22.23
N VAL A 659 -35.94 22.50 22.43
CA VAL A 659 -36.95 23.26 21.62
C VAL A 659 -36.20 24.27 20.73
N PRO A 660 -36.35 24.22 19.37
CA PRO A 660 -36.97 23.14 18.58
C PRO A 660 -36.11 21.86 18.55
N PRO A 661 -36.75 20.68 18.47
CA PRO A 661 -36.01 19.43 18.39
C PRO A 661 -35.34 19.26 17.00
N PHE A 662 -34.12 18.73 17.00
CA PHE A 662 -33.38 18.37 15.77
C PHE A 662 -33.23 16.86 15.72
N LYS A 663 -33.39 16.28 14.57
CA LYS A 663 -33.26 14.83 14.38
C LYS A 663 -31.85 14.52 13.87
N LEU A 664 -31.07 13.77 14.65
CA LEU A 664 -29.69 13.40 14.32
C LEU A 664 -29.62 12.00 13.75
N CYS A 665 -28.72 11.79 12.78
CA CYS A 665 -28.33 10.48 12.29
C CYS A 665 -27.04 10.06 13.00
N LEU A 666 -27.11 8.94 13.71
CA LEU A 666 -25.99 8.40 14.51
C LEU A 666 -25.70 6.97 14.10
N HIS A 667 -24.43 6.65 13.85
CA HIS A 667 -24.04 5.35 13.32
C HIS A 667 -24.50 4.16 14.18
N TYR A 668 -24.46 4.28 15.51
CA TYR A 668 -24.85 3.21 16.43
C TYR A 668 -26.35 2.93 16.45
N ARG A 669 -27.20 3.88 16.04
CA ARG A 669 -28.66 3.81 16.12
C ARG A 669 -29.33 3.66 14.75
N ASP A 670 -28.85 4.40 13.77
CA ASP A 670 -29.60 4.67 12.54
C ASP A 670 -29.02 3.95 11.30
N PHE A 671 -27.85 3.34 11.41
CA PHE A 671 -27.27 2.58 10.31
C PHE A 671 -27.91 1.20 10.16
N ILE A 672 -28.10 0.77 8.92
CA ILE A 672 -28.77 -0.50 8.60
C ILE A 672 -27.80 -1.66 8.79
N PRO A 673 -28.09 -2.63 9.69
CA PRO A 673 -27.25 -3.81 9.87
C PRO A 673 -27.18 -4.66 8.59
N GLY A 674 -25.98 -5.19 8.28
CA GLY A 674 -25.77 -6.03 7.10
C GLY A 674 -25.43 -5.27 5.81
N VAL A 675 -25.47 -3.94 5.82
CA VAL A 675 -25.03 -3.09 4.70
C VAL A 675 -23.58 -2.64 4.93
N ALA A 676 -22.75 -2.60 3.87
CA ALA A 676 -21.38 -2.10 3.99
C ALA A 676 -21.34 -0.69 4.59
N ILE A 677 -20.44 -0.44 5.54
CA ILE A 677 -20.38 0.80 6.31
C ILE A 677 -20.25 2.03 5.43
N ALA A 678 -19.37 1.98 4.42
CA ALA A 678 -19.24 3.07 3.46
C ALA A 678 -20.56 3.37 2.72
N ALA A 679 -21.36 2.36 2.42
CA ALA A 679 -22.67 2.53 1.82
C ALA A 679 -23.67 3.14 2.82
N ASN A 680 -23.63 2.74 4.09
CA ASN A 680 -24.47 3.34 5.16
C ASN A 680 -24.10 4.82 5.36
N ILE A 681 -22.81 5.15 5.41
CA ILE A 681 -22.34 6.55 5.53
C ILE A 681 -22.90 7.40 4.39
N ILE A 682 -22.86 6.88 3.16
CA ILE A 682 -23.33 7.61 1.98
C ILE A 682 -24.86 7.67 1.96
N GLN A 683 -25.56 6.55 2.12
CA GLN A 683 -27.00 6.44 1.92
C GLN A 683 -27.80 6.90 3.11
N GLU A 684 -27.43 6.49 4.33
CA GLU A 684 -28.16 6.85 5.55
C GLU A 684 -27.63 8.17 6.15
N GLY A 685 -26.29 8.34 6.16
CA GLY A 685 -25.65 9.53 6.70
C GLY A 685 -25.82 10.76 5.78
N PHE A 686 -25.14 10.77 4.63
CA PHE A 686 -25.06 11.98 3.81
C PHE A 686 -26.31 12.28 2.98
N HIS A 687 -26.92 11.25 2.36
CA HIS A 687 -28.10 11.48 1.50
C HIS A 687 -29.35 11.91 2.27
N LYS A 688 -29.52 11.38 3.49
CA LYS A 688 -30.71 11.64 4.31
C LYS A 688 -30.54 12.78 5.31
N SER A 689 -29.35 13.37 5.42
CA SER A 689 -29.05 14.44 6.36
C SER A 689 -28.80 15.77 5.66
N ARG A 690 -29.31 16.83 6.26
CA ARG A 690 -29.19 18.20 5.75
C ARG A 690 -27.81 18.82 6.01
N LYS A 691 -27.18 18.49 7.13
CA LYS A 691 -25.87 18.96 7.53
C LYS A 691 -25.03 17.82 8.07
N VAL A 692 -23.73 18.07 8.24
CA VAL A 692 -22.80 17.11 8.89
C VAL A 692 -22.17 17.79 10.09
N ILE A 693 -22.18 17.12 11.24
CA ILE A 693 -21.48 17.54 12.46
C ILE A 693 -20.26 16.64 12.62
N VAL A 694 -19.08 17.21 12.73
CA VAL A 694 -17.83 16.49 13.02
C VAL A 694 -17.38 16.85 14.42
N VAL A 695 -17.35 15.87 15.30
CA VAL A 695 -16.92 16.04 16.70
C VAL A 695 -15.42 15.71 16.77
N VAL A 696 -14.60 16.73 16.93
CA VAL A 696 -13.15 16.62 16.89
C VAL A 696 -12.61 16.56 18.32
N SER A 697 -12.00 15.44 18.65
CA SER A 697 -11.26 15.19 19.89
C SER A 697 -9.86 14.66 19.57
N GLN A 698 -9.06 14.40 20.59
CA GLN A 698 -7.78 13.69 20.40
C GLN A 698 -8.02 12.30 19.84
N HIS A 699 -9.02 11.59 20.35
CA HIS A 699 -9.42 10.25 19.91
C HIS A 699 -9.90 10.22 18.47
N PHE A 700 -10.57 11.28 18.03
CA PHE A 700 -10.97 11.45 16.63
C PHE A 700 -9.75 11.52 15.70
N ILE A 701 -8.72 12.31 16.07
CA ILE A 701 -7.51 12.50 15.25
C ILE A 701 -6.67 11.21 15.18
N GLU A 702 -6.61 10.45 16.25
CA GLU A 702 -5.87 9.18 16.34
C GLU A 702 -6.59 8.03 15.60
N SER A 703 -7.90 8.15 15.39
CA SER A 703 -8.72 7.16 14.70
C SER A 703 -8.60 7.30 13.19
N ARG A 704 -7.91 6.36 12.54
CA ARG A 704 -7.84 6.28 11.07
C ARG A 704 -9.22 6.19 10.42
N TRP A 705 -10.17 5.60 11.13
CA TRP A 705 -11.54 5.41 10.65
C TRP A 705 -12.32 6.74 10.67
N CYS A 706 -12.27 7.49 11.75
CA CYS A 706 -12.94 8.79 11.84
C CYS A 706 -12.35 9.79 10.81
N ILE A 707 -11.05 9.73 10.55
CA ILE A 707 -10.41 10.52 9.49
C ILE A 707 -10.94 10.12 8.12
N PHE A 708 -11.09 8.83 7.84
CA PHE A 708 -11.68 8.32 6.59
C PHE A 708 -13.14 8.77 6.40
N GLU A 709 -13.99 8.69 7.43
CA GLU A 709 -15.37 9.19 7.37
C GLU A 709 -15.41 10.70 7.08
N TYR A 710 -14.52 11.43 7.70
CA TYR A 710 -14.36 12.87 7.47
C TYR A 710 -13.89 13.18 6.03
N GLU A 711 -12.95 12.44 5.47
CA GLU A 711 -12.49 12.59 4.08
C GLU A 711 -13.62 12.32 3.08
N ILE A 712 -14.47 11.33 3.35
CA ILE A 712 -15.69 11.10 2.58
C ILE A 712 -16.63 12.31 2.70
N ALA A 713 -16.85 12.85 3.92
CA ALA A 713 -17.72 14.01 4.14
C ALA A 713 -17.23 15.25 3.35
N GLN A 714 -15.94 15.49 3.35
CA GLN A 714 -15.32 16.57 2.60
C GLN A 714 -15.48 16.39 1.08
N THR A 715 -15.23 15.19 0.60
CA THR A 715 -15.43 14.84 -0.81
C THR A 715 -16.89 15.02 -1.22
N TRP A 716 -17.82 14.62 -0.34
CA TRP A 716 -19.25 14.76 -0.55
C TRP A 716 -19.70 16.23 -0.58
N GLN A 717 -19.19 17.06 0.30
CA GLN A 717 -19.45 18.51 0.31
C GLN A 717 -19.00 19.16 -1.00
N PHE A 718 -17.85 18.78 -1.53
CA PHE A 718 -17.33 19.28 -2.80
C PHE A 718 -18.20 18.87 -4.00
N LEU A 719 -18.73 17.64 -3.99
CA LEU A 719 -19.55 17.08 -5.09
C LEU A 719 -21.00 17.55 -5.05
N SER A 720 -21.60 17.76 -3.86
CA SER A 720 -23.05 17.96 -3.73
C SER A 720 -23.49 19.42 -3.55
N SER A 721 -22.56 20.33 -3.20
CA SER A 721 -22.82 21.77 -2.89
C SER A 721 -23.94 22.03 -1.86
N ARG A 722 -24.44 20.99 -1.17
CA ARG A 722 -25.65 21.04 -0.33
C ARG A 722 -25.43 20.94 1.19
N ALA A 723 -24.40 20.24 1.64
CA ALA A 723 -24.22 19.96 3.06
C ALA A 723 -23.12 20.84 3.68
N GLY A 724 -23.46 21.78 4.55
CA GLY A 724 -22.51 22.50 5.39
C GLY A 724 -21.96 21.56 6.48
N ILE A 725 -20.63 21.52 6.65
CA ILE A 725 -19.98 20.78 7.74
C ILE A 725 -19.82 21.72 8.94
N ILE A 726 -20.23 21.28 10.11
CA ILE A 726 -20.12 21.97 11.40
C ILE A 726 -19.07 21.23 12.24
N PHE A 727 -18.00 21.92 12.63
CA PHE A 727 -16.96 21.32 13.49
C PHE A 727 -17.23 21.69 14.95
N ILE A 728 -17.19 20.68 15.82
CA ILE A 728 -17.24 20.80 17.28
C ILE A 728 -15.91 20.30 17.82
N VAL A 729 -15.18 21.10 18.56
CA VAL A 729 -13.91 20.74 19.20
C VAL A 729 -14.16 20.55 20.69
N LEU A 730 -13.93 19.32 21.19
CA LEU A 730 -14.24 18.96 22.58
C LEU A 730 -13.17 19.42 23.57
N GLN A 731 -11.92 19.51 23.14
CA GLN A 731 -10.79 19.85 24.01
C GLN A 731 -9.69 20.57 23.22
N LYS A 732 -8.82 21.29 23.92
CA LYS A 732 -7.65 21.90 23.27
C LYS A 732 -6.75 20.83 22.67
N LEU A 733 -6.64 20.85 21.34
CA LEU A 733 -5.85 19.87 20.58
C LEU A 733 -4.38 20.27 20.57
N GLU A 734 -3.48 19.30 20.74
CA GLU A 734 -2.04 19.54 20.62
C GLU A 734 -1.65 19.87 19.17
N LYS A 735 -0.93 20.96 18.98
CA LYS A 735 -0.46 21.40 17.65
C LYS A 735 0.45 20.38 16.95
N SER A 736 1.10 19.51 17.70
CA SER A 736 1.95 18.40 17.21
C SER A 736 1.15 17.33 16.49
N LEU A 737 0.01 16.94 17.05
CA LEU A 737 -0.91 15.94 16.50
C LEU A 737 -1.71 16.48 15.30
N LEU A 738 -2.17 17.72 15.39
CA LEU A 738 -2.86 18.38 14.28
C LEU A 738 -1.98 18.53 13.03
N ARG A 739 -0.66 18.69 13.18
CA ARG A 739 0.27 18.77 12.03
C ARG A 739 0.44 17.47 11.27
N GLN A 740 0.11 16.32 11.86
CA GLN A 740 0.13 15.02 11.18
C GLN A 740 -1.05 14.88 10.21
N GLN A 741 -2.14 15.62 10.43
CA GLN A 741 -3.34 15.64 9.58
C GLN A 741 -3.45 17.03 8.89
N VAL A 742 -2.62 17.24 7.88
CA VAL A 742 -2.43 18.53 7.20
C VAL A 742 -3.74 19.13 6.68
N GLU A 743 -4.63 18.33 6.15
CA GLU A 743 -5.93 18.78 5.60
C GLU A 743 -6.89 19.25 6.70
N LEU A 744 -7.02 18.48 7.78
CA LEU A 744 -7.84 18.84 8.94
C LEU A 744 -7.31 20.12 9.61
N TYR A 745 -5.99 20.25 9.74
CA TYR A 745 -5.36 21.46 10.27
C TYR A 745 -5.66 22.70 9.42
N ARG A 746 -5.55 22.60 8.08
CA ARG A 746 -5.87 23.68 7.16
C ARG A 746 -7.34 24.13 7.27
N LEU A 747 -8.24 23.18 7.44
CA LEU A 747 -9.68 23.44 7.52
C LEU A 747 -10.08 24.07 8.85
N LEU A 748 -9.57 23.57 9.97
CA LEU A 748 -9.79 24.18 11.28
C LEU A 748 -9.17 25.57 11.40
N SER A 749 -8.07 25.85 10.64
CA SER A 749 -7.47 27.19 10.61
C SER A 749 -8.20 28.18 9.68
N ARG A 750 -9.02 27.71 8.74
CA ARG A 750 -9.75 28.54 7.77
C ARG A 750 -11.25 28.71 8.08
N ASN A 751 -11.85 27.74 8.77
CA ASN A 751 -13.27 27.74 9.06
C ASN A 751 -13.54 28.04 10.55
N THR A 752 -14.69 28.63 10.84
CA THR A 752 -15.17 28.80 12.22
C THR A 752 -15.64 27.44 12.75
N TYR A 753 -15.17 27.08 13.92
CA TYR A 753 -15.60 25.87 14.65
C TYR A 753 -16.24 26.26 15.99
N LEU A 754 -16.97 25.32 16.60
CA LEU A 754 -17.57 25.48 17.91
C LEU A 754 -16.70 24.75 18.93
N GLU A 755 -16.17 25.48 19.90
CA GLU A 755 -15.40 24.91 21.01
C GLU A 755 -16.33 24.59 22.18
N TRP A 756 -16.19 23.38 22.72
CA TRP A 756 -16.94 22.98 23.91
C TRP A 756 -16.29 23.55 25.18
N GLU A 757 -17.06 24.25 25.98
CA GLU A 757 -16.64 24.79 27.28
C GLU A 757 -17.54 24.27 28.36
N ASP A 758 -16.97 23.68 29.40
CA ASP A 758 -17.73 23.01 30.48
C ASP A 758 -18.19 23.98 31.58
N HIS A 759 -18.35 25.28 31.28
CA HIS A 759 -18.84 26.27 32.25
C HIS A 759 -20.25 26.75 31.85
N GLY A 760 -21.09 27.11 32.84
CA GLY A 760 -22.49 27.41 32.62
C GLY A 760 -22.80 28.43 31.51
N LEU A 761 -22.03 29.51 31.43
CA LEU A 761 -22.21 30.55 30.40
C LEU A 761 -21.66 30.03 29.02
N GLY A 762 -20.53 29.33 29.02
CA GLY A 762 -19.93 28.76 27.82
C GLY A 762 -20.82 27.71 27.15
N ARG A 763 -21.41 26.82 27.96
CA ARG A 763 -22.42 25.83 27.50
C ARG A 763 -23.62 26.52 26.85
N HIS A 764 -24.14 27.59 27.43
CA HIS A 764 -25.30 28.30 26.88
C HIS A 764 -24.99 28.95 25.52
N ILE A 765 -23.84 29.58 25.39
CA ILE A 765 -23.36 30.19 24.12
C ILE A 765 -23.12 29.10 23.06
N PHE A 766 -22.49 27.99 23.42
CA PHE A 766 -22.23 26.85 22.53
C PHE A 766 -23.56 26.32 21.95
N TRP A 767 -24.55 25.99 22.78
CA TRP A 767 -25.81 25.44 22.31
C TRP A 767 -26.61 26.44 21.47
N ARG A 768 -26.57 27.71 21.80
CA ARG A 768 -27.21 28.76 20.98
C ARG A 768 -26.59 28.86 19.60
N ARG A 769 -25.26 28.81 19.50
CA ARG A 769 -24.54 28.89 18.22
C ARG A 769 -24.75 27.61 17.38
N LEU A 770 -24.69 26.45 18.00
CA LEU A 770 -24.91 25.16 17.31
C LEU A 770 -26.34 25.07 16.77
N ARG A 771 -27.35 25.42 17.56
CA ARG A 771 -28.72 25.46 17.12
C ARG A 771 -28.93 26.47 15.98
N LYS A 772 -28.35 27.66 16.05
CA LYS A 772 -28.39 28.62 14.96
C LYS A 772 -27.77 28.05 13.68
N ALA A 773 -26.62 27.40 13.77
CA ALA A 773 -25.97 26.74 12.62
C ALA A 773 -26.82 25.62 12.00
N LEU A 774 -27.59 24.89 12.83
CA LEU A 774 -28.50 23.85 12.36
C LEU A 774 -29.82 24.40 11.79
N MET A 775 -30.27 25.56 12.27
CA MET A 775 -31.47 26.27 11.76
C MET A 775 -31.30 26.87 10.39
N ASP A 776 -30.07 27.24 10.03
CA ASP A 776 -29.76 27.85 8.73
C ASP A 776 -30.15 26.92 7.57
N GLY A 777 -31.15 27.34 6.76
CA GLY A 777 -31.76 26.57 5.69
C GLY A 777 -32.95 25.66 6.07
N LYS A 778 -33.49 25.76 7.30
CA LYS A 778 -34.72 25.07 7.71
C LYS A 778 -35.88 26.06 7.60
N SER A 779 -36.86 25.79 6.74
CA SER A 779 -38.13 26.54 6.75
C SER A 779 -38.94 26.12 7.97
N TRP A 780 -39.16 27.02 8.89
CA TRP A 780 -40.03 26.84 10.05
C TRP A 780 -41.48 27.06 9.62
N ASN A 781 -42.33 26.09 9.84
CA ASN A 781 -43.78 26.20 9.73
C ASN A 781 -44.35 26.27 11.17
N PRO A 782 -44.90 27.42 11.63
CA PRO A 782 -45.32 27.61 13.03
C PRO A 782 -46.69 26.93 13.41
N GLU A 783 -47.31 26.21 12.51
CA GLU A 783 -48.66 25.62 12.74
C GLU A 783 -48.69 24.38 13.65
N GLY A 784 -47.50 23.89 14.15
CA GLY A 784 -47.48 22.74 15.08
C GLY A 784 -47.38 23.06 16.57
N THR A 785 -47.41 24.34 16.98
CA THR A 785 -47.17 24.75 18.39
C THR A 785 -48.44 25.30 19.09
N ALA A 786 -49.59 25.28 18.43
CA ALA A 786 -50.82 25.80 19.05
C ALA A 786 -51.39 24.89 20.15
N ASP A 787 -51.08 23.59 20.16
CA ASP A 787 -51.55 22.63 21.13
C ASP A 787 -50.69 22.51 22.40
N ALA A 788 -49.45 23.05 22.39
CA ALA A 788 -48.55 23.01 23.55
C ALA A 788 -48.72 24.21 24.49
N GLU A 789 -49.17 25.37 23.98
CA GLU A 789 -49.40 26.56 24.80
C GLU A 789 -50.76 26.54 25.58
N ASN A 790 -51.74 25.77 25.08
CA ASN A 790 -53.01 25.61 25.81
C ASN A 790 -52.85 24.66 27.00
N SER A 791 -51.94 23.71 26.99
CA SER A 791 -51.68 22.82 28.14
C SER A 791 -50.90 23.48 29.28
N GLN A 792 -50.17 24.57 29.01
CA GLN A 792 -49.43 25.32 30.02
C GLN A 792 -50.27 26.46 30.65
N LYS A 793 -51.35 26.91 30.00
CA LYS A 793 -52.26 27.90 30.62
C LYS A 793 -53.29 27.31 31.54
N GLU A 794 -53.64 26.03 31.41
CA GLU A 794 -54.53 25.35 32.38
C GLU A 794 -53.78 24.85 33.62
N ALA A 795 -52.49 24.70 33.63
CA ALA A 795 -51.71 24.31 34.81
C ALA A 795 -51.29 25.50 35.72
N ALA A 796 -51.56 26.75 35.33
CA ALA A 796 -51.25 27.95 36.11
C ALA A 796 -52.40 28.60 36.78
N THR A 797 -53.63 27.93 36.77
CA THR A 797 -54.81 28.42 37.44
C THR A 797 -55.33 27.47 38.55
N LEU A 798 -54.53 26.50 38.98
CA LEU A 798 -54.78 25.65 40.11
C LEU A 798 -53.50 25.42 40.93
N THR A 799 -52.95 26.51 41.51
CA THR A 799 -52.34 26.53 42.85
C THR A 799 -52.33 27.96 43.33
#